data_8a826814ac5a3f67318c0e5b28d2413f
#
_entry.id   8a826814ac5a3f67318c0e5b28d2413f
#
_cell.length_a   1.000
_cell.length_b   1.000
_cell.length_c   1.000
_cell.angle_alpha   90.00
_cell.angle_beta   90.00
_cell.angle_gamma   90.00
#
_symmetry.space_group_name_H-M   'P 1'
#
loop_
_entity.id
_entity.type
_entity.pdbx_description
1 polymer ?
#
loop_
_entity_poly.entity_id
_entity_poly.type
_entity_poly.pdbx_seq_one_letter_code
_entity_poly.pdbx_strand_id
1 'polypeptide(L)'
;MSNIDVMSANAIRVLAADAIQKAKSGHPGLPLGCADIAYVLWGKEMNHNPKNPEWRNRDRFILSGGHGSTLLYSLLHLFGYGLKKEDLMQFRQMDSLTPGHPEYRHTKGVEATTGPLGQGMAMAVGMAMAEKHMAAKYNKDGYKVFDHFTYVLGGDGCMMEGISSEAFSLAGTLGLGKLIVLYDSNNITIEGSTDIAFTENVEKRFEAFGFQTIVVENGHDMDAIAKAIEQAKACEDKPSFIMFKTKIGKGCPAKEGSAKAHGEPLGDENVLALKENIGWPSTEPFFVPDEVYANYATLAENGAKAEDEWNKLYAEYCAKYPELKAAIEADFNLDIAKDLINNEEYWKFEDKAEATRKLSGMALNRVKEYVPGLFGGSADLAPSNISDMKGEAFFSKEDGTGRNIHYGVREQSMAAIANGITLYGLRGYGATFFVFSDYTKPMARLASLMKIPTAFIFTHDSIGVGEDGPTHEPIEQAAMWRALPNFHMFRPCDATETLAAWYSAVTSKTTPTGLVLTRQNLPQIAGSSKDALKGGYVIQDSEKATPDAIIIATGSEVSISVKAKELLKAEGIDVRVVSMPCVDLFEEQSAEYKESVLPKSVRARVAVEALSDFGWGKYVGLDGATLCMEGFGASAPQNLLFEKFGFTAENVAAKVKSVIK
;
A
#
# COMPACT_ATOMS: atom_id res chain seq x y z
N MET A 1 8.81 -19.11 -32.82
CA MET A 1 7.53 -19.54 -32.23
C MET A 1 6.64 -20.23 -33.25
N SER A 2 5.78 -21.15 -32.81
CA SER A 2 4.89 -21.94 -33.66
C SER A 2 3.57 -21.23 -33.99
N ASN A 3 2.78 -21.81 -34.92
CA ASN A 3 1.47 -21.26 -35.29
C ASN A 3 0.50 -21.22 -34.09
N ILE A 4 0.57 -22.21 -33.19
CA ILE A 4 -0.28 -22.24 -31.97
C ILE A 4 0.11 -21.14 -30.98
N ASP A 5 1.38 -20.76 -30.90
CA ASP A 5 1.82 -19.64 -30.03
C ASP A 5 1.18 -18.32 -30.51
N VAL A 6 1.19 -18.06 -31.83
CA VAL A 6 0.57 -16.86 -32.42
C VAL A 6 -0.95 -16.85 -32.18
N MET A 7 -1.60 -18.01 -32.38
CA MET A 7 -3.03 -18.15 -32.15
C MET A 7 -3.38 -17.95 -30.66
N SER A 8 -2.55 -18.43 -29.75
CA SER A 8 -2.74 -18.26 -28.32
C SER A 8 -2.61 -16.79 -27.89
N ALA A 9 -1.63 -16.05 -28.41
CA ALA A 9 -1.53 -14.60 -28.17
C ALA A 9 -2.74 -13.85 -28.77
N ASN A 10 -3.22 -14.27 -29.95
CA ASN A 10 -4.42 -13.69 -30.55
C ASN A 10 -5.69 -13.96 -29.75
N ALA A 11 -5.77 -15.09 -29.01
CA ALA A 11 -6.88 -15.35 -28.10
C ALA A 11 -6.97 -14.27 -26.98
N ILE A 12 -5.83 -13.82 -26.46
CA ILE A 12 -5.79 -12.72 -25.49
C ILE A 12 -6.39 -11.44 -26.12
N ARG A 13 -5.97 -11.10 -27.35
CA ARG A 13 -6.47 -9.92 -28.09
C ARG A 13 -7.98 -9.98 -28.28
N VAL A 14 -8.48 -11.13 -28.75
CA VAL A 14 -9.91 -11.31 -29.05
C VAL A 14 -10.76 -11.25 -27.78
N LEU A 15 -10.38 -11.96 -26.72
CA LEU A 15 -11.12 -11.94 -25.47
C LEU A 15 -11.15 -10.53 -24.84
N ALA A 16 -10.02 -9.81 -24.88
CA ALA A 16 -9.96 -8.44 -24.40
C ALA A 16 -10.86 -7.49 -25.21
N ALA A 17 -10.80 -7.59 -26.55
CA ALA A 17 -11.63 -6.76 -27.44
C ALA A 17 -13.12 -7.05 -27.26
N ASP A 18 -13.51 -8.33 -27.19
CA ASP A 18 -14.90 -8.76 -27.02
C ASP A 18 -15.46 -8.32 -25.64
N ALA A 19 -14.67 -8.45 -24.56
CA ALA A 19 -15.08 -8.03 -23.21
C ALA A 19 -15.33 -6.52 -23.16
N ILE A 20 -14.40 -5.73 -23.69
CA ILE A 20 -14.51 -4.26 -23.74
C ILE A 20 -15.68 -3.83 -24.63
N GLN A 21 -15.84 -4.47 -25.78
CA GLN A 21 -16.93 -4.14 -26.72
C GLN A 21 -18.29 -4.47 -26.11
N LYS A 22 -18.43 -5.62 -25.44
CA LYS A 22 -19.66 -6.00 -24.74
C LYS A 22 -20.01 -5.03 -23.60
N ALA A 23 -19.01 -4.63 -22.82
CA ALA A 23 -19.19 -3.66 -21.73
C ALA A 23 -19.46 -2.23 -22.22
N LYS A 24 -19.20 -1.93 -23.49
CA LYS A 24 -19.19 -0.56 -24.06
C LYS A 24 -18.29 0.40 -23.26
N SER A 25 -17.28 -0.14 -22.58
CA SER A 25 -16.36 0.60 -21.71
C SER A 25 -15.07 -0.20 -21.50
N GLY A 26 -13.91 0.47 -21.57
CA GLY A 26 -12.61 -0.15 -21.32
C GLY A 26 -11.51 0.36 -22.23
N HIS A 27 -10.31 -0.19 -22.07
CA HIS A 27 -9.09 0.24 -22.70
C HIS A 27 -8.49 -0.90 -23.55
N PRO A 28 -8.79 -0.98 -24.85
CA PRO A 28 -8.32 -2.10 -25.68
C PRO A 28 -6.85 -1.97 -26.08
N GLY A 29 -6.28 -0.77 -26.09
CA GLY A 29 -5.00 -0.47 -26.69
C GLY A 29 -3.84 -1.28 -26.15
N LEU A 30 -3.62 -1.23 -24.84
CA LEU A 30 -2.55 -1.98 -24.15
C LEU A 30 -2.77 -3.51 -24.27
N PRO A 31 -3.96 -4.08 -24.01
CA PRO A 31 -4.19 -5.51 -24.17
C PRO A 31 -3.88 -6.04 -25.56
N LEU A 32 -4.24 -5.31 -26.61
CA LEU A 32 -3.95 -5.71 -27.97
C LEU A 32 -2.45 -5.56 -28.30
N GLY A 33 -1.82 -4.49 -27.81
CA GLY A 33 -0.40 -4.21 -28.04
C GLY A 33 0.54 -5.18 -27.31
N CYS A 34 0.19 -5.56 -26.08
CA CYS A 34 1.05 -6.36 -25.21
C CYS A 34 0.73 -7.87 -25.21
N ALA A 35 -0.21 -8.35 -26.02
CA ALA A 35 -0.61 -9.77 -25.99
C ALA A 35 0.55 -10.73 -26.29
N ASP A 36 1.47 -10.39 -27.18
CA ASP A 36 2.65 -11.20 -27.51
C ASP A 36 3.62 -11.27 -26.31
N ILE A 37 3.89 -10.12 -25.68
CA ILE A 37 4.74 -10.01 -24.48
C ILE A 37 4.15 -10.85 -23.36
N ALA A 38 2.86 -10.68 -23.10
CA ALA A 38 2.15 -11.35 -22.03
C ALA A 38 2.09 -12.88 -22.25
N TYR A 39 1.84 -13.32 -23.47
CA TYR A 39 1.85 -14.73 -23.82
C TYR A 39 3.23 -15.38 -23.61
N VAL A 40 4.29 -14.74 -24.10
CA VAL A 40 5.66 -15.27 -23.94
C VAL A 40 6.03 -15.29 -22.47
N LEU A 41 5.79 -14.20 -21.72
CA LEU A 41 6.09 -14.15 -20.30
C LEU A 41 5.38 -15.26 -19.53
N TRP A 42 4.06 -15.29 -19.58
CA TRP A 42 3.26 -16.23 -18.77
C TRP A 42 3.36 -17.67 -19.24
N GLY A 43 3.53 -17.89 -20.53
CA GLY A 43 3.56 -19.23 -21.11
C GLY A 43 4.93 -19.89 -21.12
N LYS A 44 6.01 -19.11 -21.21
CA LYS A 44 7.35 -19.66 -21.47
C LYS A 44 8.36 -19.32 -20.38
N GLU A 45 8.24 -18.16 -19.71
CA GLU A 45 9.30 -17.58 -18.91
C GLU A 45 8.99 -17.52 -17.41
N MET A 46 7.72 -17.39 -17.03
CA MET A 46 7.28 -17.17 -15.68
C MET A 46 6.87 -18.50 -15.01
N ASN A 47 7.37 -18.73 -13.80
CA ASN A 47 6.97 -19.86 -12.96
C ASN A 47 5.73 -19.50 -12.14
N HIS A 48 4.57 -20.01 -12.52
CA HIS A 48 3.31 -19.81 -11.81
C HIS A 48 2.41 -21.03 -11.90
N ASN A 49 1.62 -21.31 -10.86
CA ASN A 49 0.69 -22.42 -10.87
C ASN A 49 -0.76 -21.95 -10.68
N PRO A 50 -1.62 -22.02 -11.71
CA PRO A 50 -3.02 -21.61 -11.61
C PRO A 50 -3.82 -22.36 -10.55
N LYS A 51 -3.43 -23.62 -10.25
CA LYS A 51 -4.09 -24.45 -9.22
C LYS A 51 -3.72 -23.99 -7.81
N ASN A 52 -2.50 -23.42 -7.64
CA ASN A 52 -2.01 -22.85 -6.39
C ASN A 52 -1.41 -21.45 -6.58
N PRO A 53 -2.23 -20.40 -6.79
CA PRO A 53 -1.75 -19.03 -6.99
C PRO A 53 -1.11 -18.42 -5.73
N GLU A 54 -1.17 -19.11 -4.60
CA GLU A 54 -0.51 -18.71 -3.35
C GLU A 54 0.83 -19.44 -3.14
N TRP A 55 1.32 -20.21 -4.12
CA TRP A 55 2.64 -20.84 -4.05
C TRP A 55 3.72 -19.80 -3.70
N ARG A 56 4.44 -20.04 -2.61
CA ARG A 56 5.33 -19.04 -2.01
C ARG A 56 6.45 -18.60 -2.95
N ASN A 57 7.06 -19.54 -3.69
CA ASN A 57 8.16 -19.26 -4.62
C ASN A 57 7.70 -19.07 -6.08
N ARG A 58 6.42 -18.75 -6.31
CA ARG A 58 5.97 -18.34 -7.64
C ARG A 58 6.58 -17.00 -8.05
N ASP A 59 6.81 -16.81 -9.32
CA ASP A 59 7.09 -15.48 -9.85
C ASP A 59 5.89 -14.55 -9.65
N ARG A 60 6.14 -13.26 -9.50
CA ARG A 60 5.10 -12.24 -9.31
C ARG A 60 4.93 -11.44 -10.59
N PHE A 61 3.69 -11.19 -10.98
CA PHE A 61 3.36 -10.32 -12.10
C PHE A 61 2.43 -9.18 -11.67
N ILE A 62 2.85 -7.94 -11.89
CA ILE A 62 2.06 -6.74 -11.64
C ILE A 62 1.79 -6.01 -12.95
N LEU A 63 0.51 -5.85 -13.28
CA LEU A 63 0.09 -4.97 -14.37
C LEU A 63 -0.05 -3.54 -13.83
N SER A 64 1.03 -2.74 -13.88
CA SER A 64 1.03 -1.35 -13.43
C SER A 64 0.16 -0.46 -14.32
N GLY A 65 0.12 -0.73 -15.61
CA GLY A 65 -0.87 -0.17 -16.53
C GLY A 65 -2.25 -0.79 -16.32
N GLY A 66 -2.83 -0.61 -15.11
CA GLY A 66 -4.04 -1.30 -14.68
C GLY A 66 -5.29 -1.08 -15.54
N HIS A 67 -5.33 -0.02 -16.35
CA HIS A 67 -6.37 0.21 -17.34
C HIS A 67 -6.43 -0.91 -18.38
N GLY A 68 -5.31 -1.60 -18.64
CA GLY A 68 -5.26 -2.79 -19.50
C GLY A 68 -5.74 -4.08 -18.83
N SER A 69 -6.60 -4.01 -17.82
CA SER A 69 -7.06 -5.13 -16.99
C SER A 69 -7.55 -6.35 -17.76
N THR A 70 -8.16 -6.17 -18.93
CA THR A 70 -8.62 -7.29 -19.78
C THR A 70 -7.47 -8.14 -20.31
N LEU A 71 -6.24 -7.61 -20.42
CA LEU A 71 -5.04 -8.42 -20.69
C LEU A 71 -4.87 -9.47 -19.59
N LEU A 72 -4.84 -9.01 -18.33
CA LEU A 72 -4.65 -9.88 -17.17
C LEU A 72 -5.82 -10.85 -17.00
N TYR A 73 -7.06 -10.39 -17.15
CA TYR A 73 -8.23 -11.27 -17.03
C TYR A 73 -8.28 -12.36 -18.12
N SER A 74 -7.88 -12.02 -19.35
CA SER A 74 -7.75 -13.01 -20.43
C SER A 74 -6.70 -14.07 -20.11
N LEU A 75 -5.54 -13.68 -19.57
CA LEU A 75 -4.50 -14.60 -19.09
C LEU A 75 -5.02 -15.50 -17.97
N LEU A 76 -5.64 -14.91 -16.92
CA LEU A 76 -6.17 -15.66 -15.80
C LEU A 76 -7.25 -16.67 -16.21
N HIS A 77 -8.09 -16.31 -17.21
CA HIS A 77 -9.06 -17.23 -17.81
C HIS A 77 -8.37 -18.37 -18.56
N LEU A 78 -7.50 -18.02 -19.51
CA LEU A 78 -6.87 -19.00 -20.41
C LEU A 78 -5.95 -19.98 -19.67
N PHE A 79 -5.21 -19.53 -18.65
CA PHE A 79 -4.37 -20.38 -17.80
C PHE A 79 -5.17 -21.16 -16.73
N GLY A 80 -6.46 -20.88 -16.51
CA GLY A 80 -7.31 -21.64 -15.61
C GLY A 80 -7.19 -21.24 -14.13
N TYR A 81 -7.03 -19.95 -13.82
CA TYR A 81 -7.07 -19.41 -12.44
C TYR A 81 -8.48 -19.39 -11.83
N GLY A 82 -9.47 -19.88 -12.55
CA GLY A 82 -10.85 -19.98 -12.09
C GLY A 82 -11.81 -18.96 -12.69
N LEU A 83 -11.31 -17.94 -13.42
CA LEU A 83 -12.17 -17.08 -14.23
C LEU A 83 -12.77 -17.88 -15.39
N LYS A 84 -14.08 -17.78 -15.56
CA LYS A 84 -14.82 -18.39 -16.67
C LYS A 84 -15.03 -17.37 -17.80
N LYS A 85 -15.41 -17.85 -18.96
CA LYS A 85 -15.80 -17.00 -20.10
C LYS A 85 -16.95 -16.05 -19.70
N GLU A 86 -17.89 -16.54 -18.93
CA GLU A 86 -19.02 -15.76 -18.41
C GLU A 86 -18.59 -14.60 -17.53
N ASP A 87 -17.49 -14.74 -16.77
CA ASP A 87 -16.93 -13.66 -15.96
C ASP A 87 -16.33 -12.55 -16.84
N LEU A 88 -15.65 -12.92 -17.95
CA LEU A 88 -15.17 -11.95 -18.93
C LEU A 88 -16.33 -11.21 -19.60
N MET A 89 -17.44 -11.90 -19.86
CA MET A 89 -18.67 -11.32 -20.38
C MET A 89 -19.33 -10.31 -19.44
N GLN A 90 -18.99 -10.35 -18.15
CA GLN A 90 -19.45 -9.41 -17.11
C GLN A 90 -18.41 -8.32 -16.78
N PHE A 91 -17.42 -8.10 -17.67
CA PHE A 91 -16.42 -7.06 -17.46
C PHE A 91 -17.05 -5.70 -17.13
N ARG A 92 -16.58 -5.07 -16.03
CA ARG A 92 -17.08 -3.77 -15.51
C ARG A 92 -18.57 -3.77 -15.09
N GLN A 93 -19.18 -4.92 -14.85
CA GLN A 93 -20.54 -4.98 -14.32
C GLN A 93 -20.49 -5.04 -12.78
N MET A 94 -21.64 -4.72 -12.14
CA MET A 94 -21.77 -4.78 -10.68
C MET A 94 -21.49 -6.21 -10.18
N ASP A 95 -20.71 -6.32 -9.10
CA ASP A 95 -20.32 -7.58 -8.44
C ASP A 95 -19.56 -8.58 -9.34
N SER A 96 -19.05 -8.12 -10.48
CA SER A 96 -18.26 -8.93 -11.41
C SER A 96 -16.88 -9.25 -10.85
N LEU A 97 -16.36 -10.47 -11.12
CA LEU A 97 -14.99 -10.86 -10.85
C LEU A 97 -13.96 -10.18 -11.78
N THR A 98 -14.41 -9.38 -12.75
CA THR A 98 -13.59 -8.63 -13.69
C THR A 98 -13.87 -7.13 -13.61
N PRO A 99 -13.49 -6.47 -12.51
CA PRO A 99 -13.67 -5.03 -12.33
C PRO A 99 -12.87 -4.22 -13.35
N GLY A 100 -13.09 -2.92 -13.42
CA GLY A 100 -12.48 -2.03 -14.42
C GLY A 100 -10.95 -1.99 -14.40
N HIS A 101 -10.36 -2.21 -13.23
CA HIS A 101 -8.92 -2.32 -12.99
C HIS A 101 -8.65 -3.53 -12.10
N PRO A 102 -7.44 -4.13 -12.11
CA PRO A 102 -7.14 -5.29 -11.26
C PRO A 102 -7.31 -4.98 -9.78
N GLU A 103 -8.01 -5.85 -9.05
CA GLU A 103 -8.21 -5.71 -7.61
C GLU A 103 -7.69 -6.95 -6.87
N TYR A 104 -6.75 -6.72 -5.95
CA TYR A 104 -6.14 -7.76 -5.11
C TYR A 104 -7.19 -8.45 -4.25
N ARG A 105 -7.15 -9.79 -4.19
CA ARG A 105 -8.10 -10.67 -3.48
C ARG A 105 -9.53 -10.64 -4.00
N HIS A 106 -9.90 -9.72 -4.89
CA HIS A 106 -11.20 -9.75 -5.56
C HIS A 106 -11.17 -10.75 -6.73
N THR A 107 -10.13 -10.66 -7.56
CA THR A 107 -9.89 -11.62 -8.65
C THR A 107 -8.71 -12.51 -8.29
N LYS A 108 -8.92 -13.83 -8.28
CA LYS A 108 -7.87 -14.81 -7.96
C LYS A 108 -6.72 -14.70 -8.97
N GLY A 109 -5.48 -14.63 -8.47
CA GLY A 109 -4.26 -14.48 -9.29
C GLY A 109 -3.84 -13.03 -9.55
N VAL A 110 -4.59 -12.03 -9.06
CA VAL A 110 -4.16 -10.62 -9.07
C VAL A 110 -3.25 -10.35 -7.88
N GLU A 111 -2.00 -9.95 -8.16
CA GLU A 111 -0.96 -9.73 -7.13
C GLU A 111 -1.07 -8.36 -6.44
N ALA A 112 -1.61 -7.35 -7.11
CA ALA A 112 -1.78 -6.01 -6.57
C ALA A 112 -2.94 -5.26 -7.23
N THR A 113 -3.64 -4.42 -6.47
CA THR A 113 -4.59 -3.46 -7.04
C THR A 113 -3.84 -2.33 -7.72
N THR A 114 -4.16 -2.10 -8.98
CA THR A 114 -3.59 -1.04 -9.80
C THR A 114 -4.68 -0.20 -10.47
N GLY A 115 -4.29 0.81 -11.24
CA GLY A 115 -5.19 1.78 -11.85
C GLY A 115 -4.58 3.17 -11.79
N PRO A 116 -4.24 3.70 -10.59
CA PRO A 116 -3.34 4.85 -10.52
C PRO A 116 -1.96 4.46 -11.06
N LEU A 117 -1.53 5.15 -12.13
CA LEU A 117 -0.29 4.82 -12.85
C LEU A 117 0.96 4.97 -11.95
N GLY A 118 1.99 4.19 -12.22
CA GLY A 118 3.26 4.22 -11.47
C GLY A 118 3.25 3.47 -10.14
N GLN A 119 2.12 3.34 -9.45
CA GLN A 119 2.10 2.70 -8.13
C GLN A 119 2.40 1.20 -8.19
N GLY A 120 1.96 0.52 -9.24
CA GLY A 120 2.33 -0.89 -9.49
C GLY A 120 3.84 -1.07 -9.67
N MET A 121 4.51 -0.10 -10.30
CA MET A 121 5.98 -0.09 -10.45
C MET A 121 6.68 -0.11 -9.09
N ALA A 122 6.27 0.77 -8.19
CA ALA A 122 6.87 0.85 -6.86
C ALA A 122 6.49 -0.34 -5.95
N MET A 123 5.27 -0.89 -6.05
CA MET A 123 4.90 -2.13 -5.35
C MET A 123 5.75 -3.32 -5.81
N ALA A 124 6.09 -3.41 -7.10
CA ALA A 124 6.98 -4.44 -7.63
C ALA A 124 8.39 -4.34 -7.03
N VAL A 125 8.91 -3.12 -6.84
CA VAL A 125 10.18 -2.90 -6.13
C VAL A 125 10.10 -3.46 -4.71
N GLY A 126 9.00 -3.21 -3.99
CA GLY A 126 8.79 -3.76 -2.65
C GLY A 126 8.76 -5.29 -2.59
N MET A 127 8.13 -5.94 -3.56
CA MET A 127 8.13 -7.41 -3.67
C MET A 127 9.54 -7.96 -3.96
N ALA A 128 10.29 -7.32 -4.86
CA ALA A 128 11.67 -7.73 -5.17
C ALA A 128 12.63 -7.49 -3.98
N MET A 129 12.42 -6.42 -3.18
CA MET A 129 13.16 -6.21 -1.94
C MET A 129 12.87 -7.32 -0.92
N ALA A 130 11.59 -7.69 -0.78
CA ALA A 130 11.19 -8.76 0.13
C ALA A 130 11.76 -10.12 -0.31
N GLU A 131 11.76 -10.44 -1.60
CA GLU A 131 12.43 -11.64 -2.13
C GLU A 131 13.91 -11.65 -1.78
N LYS A 132 14.65 -10.56 -2.10
CA LYS A 132 16.09 -10.44 -1.81
C LYS A 132 16.38 -10.60 -0.30
N HIS A 133 15.53 -10.01 0.56
CA HIS A 133 15.64 -10.15 2.01
C HIS A 133 15.47 -11.61 2.46
N MET A 134 14.41 -12.28 1.99
CA MET A 134 14.15 -13.67 2.34
C MET A 134 15.21 -14.62 1.77
N ALA A 135 15.67 -14.38 0.55
CA ALA A 135 16.77 -15.14 -0.05
C ALA A 135 18.08 -15.01 0.76
N ALA A 136 18.43 -13.78 1.16
CA ALA A 136 19.63 -13.53 1.96
C ALA A 136 19.57 -14.19 3.34
N LYS A 137 18.41 -14.22 3.99
CA LYS A 137 18.21 -14.87 5.30
C LYS A 137 18.24 -16.38 5.23
N TYR A 138 17.63 -16.98 4.20
CA TYR A 138 17.23 -18.38 4.25
C TYR A 138 17.85 -19.28 3.20
N ASN A 139 18.30 -18.77 2.05
CA ASN A 139 18.95 -19.62 1.06
C ASN A 139 20.27 -20.20 1.59
N LYS A 140 20.55 -21.45 1.24
CA LYS A 140 21.78 -22.17 1.58
C LYS A 140 22.36 -22.81 0.31
N ASP A 141 23.62 -23.18 0.35
CA ASP A 141 24.27 -23.87 -0.76
C ASP A 141 23.48 -25.12 -1.15
N GLY A 142 23.05 -25.17 -2.40
CA GLY A 142 22.19 -26.20 -2.96
C GLY A 142 20.71 -26.07 -2.65
N TYR A 143 20.29 -25.06 -1.89
CA TYR A 143 18.89 -24.85 -1.50
C TYR A 143 18.49 -23.39 -1.69
N LYS A 144 18.11 -23.01 -2.91
CA LYS A 144 17.52 -21.71 -3.22
C LYS A 144 16.00 -21.80 -3.00
N VAL A 145 15.56 -21.65 -1.75
CA VAL A 145 14.13 -21.75 -1.37
C VAL A 145 13.35 -20.47 -1.62
N PHE A 146 14.04 -19.33 -1.80
CA PHE A 146 13.52 -18.07 -2.33
C PHE A 146 14.35 -17.72 -3.57
N ASP A 147 13.76 -17.84 -4.76
CA ASP A 147 14.46 -17.66 -6.05
C ASP A 147 13.48 -17.30 -7.18
N HIS A 148 12.53 -16.43 -6.90
CA HIS A 148 11.53 -16.03 -7.88
C HIS A 148 11.74 -14.60 -8.37
N PHE A 149 11.28 -14.32 -9.56
CA PHE A 149 11.31 -13.00 -10.17
C PHE A 149 10.04 -12.20 -9.85
N THR A 150 10.17 -10.88 -9.90
CA THR A 150 9.05 -9.95 -9.92
C THR A 150 9.05 -9.22 -11.26
N TYR A 151 7.99 -9.44 -12.04
CA TYR A 151 7.75 -8.79 -13.32
C TYR A 151 6.73 -7.69 -13.15
N VAL A 152 6.96 -6.53 -13.76
CA VAL A 152 5.99 -5.44 -13.79
C VAL A 152 5.86 -4.86 -15.20
N LEU A 153 4.62 -4.80 -15.69
CA LEU A 153 4.30 -4.26 -17.02
C LEU A 153 3.61 -2.90 -16.92
N GLY A 154 4.11 -1.93 -17.65
CA GLY A 154 3.48 -0.62 -17.79
C GLY A 154 3.89 0.10 -19.05
N GLY A 155 3.10 1.10 -19.42
CA GLY A 155 3.31 1.93 -20.61
C GLY A 155 3.91 3.29 -20.28
N ASP A 156 3.89 4.18 -21.28
CA ASP A 156 4.45 5.54 -21.24
C ASP A 156 3.96 6.33 -20.01
N GLY A 157 2.67 6.29 -19.69
CA GLY A 157 2.11 6.98 -18.53
C GLY A 157 2.71 6.52 -17.19
N CYS A 158 3.01 5.22 -17.03
CA CYS A 158 3.71 4.73 -15.83
C CYS A 158 5.14 5.28 -15.75
N MET A 159 5.81 5.49 -16.89
CA MET A 159 7.17 6.05 -16.93
C MET A 159 7.20 7.57 -16.69
N MET A 160 6.09 8.28 -16.96
CA MET A 160 5.94 9.71 -16.67
C MET A 160 5.77 9.98 -15.18
N GLU A 161 5.16 9.06 -14.42
CA GLU A 161 4.87 9.24 -13.01
C GLU A 161 6.15 9.37 -12.16
N GLY A 162 6.19 10.40 -11.30
CA GLY A 162 7.34 10.67 -10.42
C GLY A 162 7.67 9.51 -9.49
N ILE A 163 6.65 8.82 -8.97
CA ILE A 163 6.82 7.65 -8.10
C ILE A 163 7.63 6.52 -8.75
N SER A 164 7.53 6.33 -10.07
CA SER A 164 8.31 5.34 -10.81
C SER A 164 9.80 5.71 -10.79
N SER A 165 10.14 6.99 -10.97
CA SER A 165 11.52 7.46 -10.90
C SER A 165 12.11 7.30 -9.50
N GLU A 166 11.36 7.63 -8.45
CA GLU A 166 11.77 7.41 -7.07
C GLU A 166 12.07 5.93 -6.81
N ALA A 167 11.13 5.04 -7.16
CA ALA A 167 11.23 3.61 -6.89
C ALA A 167 12.38 2.95 -7.66
N PHE A 168 12.53 3.25 -8.95
CA PHE A 168 13.56 2.63 -9.77
C PHE A 168 14.98 3.16 -9.47
N SER A 169 15.12 4.44 -9.11
CA SER A 169 16.38 4.96 -8.59
C SER A 169 16.84 4.19 -7.34
N LEU A 170 15.92 3.86 -6.44
CA LEU A 170 16.23 3.04 -5.26
C LEU A 170 16.53 1.58 -5.64
N ALA A 171 15.75 0.99 -6.55
CA ALA A 171 15.93 -0.38 -7.01
C ALA A 171 17.32 -0.62 -7.62
N GLY A 172 17.82 0.32 -8.43
CA GLY A 172 19.17 0.28 -8.98
C GLY A 172 20.24 0.38 -7.89
N THR A 173 20.07 1.30 -6.92
CA THR A 173 20.96 1.43 -5.75
C THR A 173 21.05 0.13 -4.96
N LEU A 174 19.94 -0.56 -4.78
CA LEU A 174 19.84 -1.81 -4.02
C LEU A 174 20.25 -3.06 -4.83
N GLY A 175 20.49 -2.94 -6.13
CA GLY A 175 20.89 -4.05 -6.99
C GLY A 175 19.87 -5.20 -6.99
N LEU A 176 18.58 -4.90 -7.28
CA LEU A 176 17.50 -5.88 -7.21
C LEU A 176 17.44 -6.76 -8.47
N GLY A 177 18.36 -7.73 -8.59
CA GLY A 177 18.52 -8.58 -9.79
C GLY A 177 17.31 -9.44 -10.15
N LYS A 178 16.36 -9.64 -9.21
CA LYS A 178 15.11 -10.37 -9.47
C LYS A 178 13.94 -9.47 -9.91
N LEU A 179 14.18 -8.15 -10.10
CA LEU A 179 13.20 -7.22 -10.64
C LEU A 179 13.37 -7.06 -12.15
N ILE A 180 12.33 -7.35 -12.92
CA ILE A 180 12.30 -7.17 -14.39
C ILE A 180 11.14 -6.24 -14.75
N VAL A 181 11.47 -5.06 -15.27
CA VAL A 181 10.52 -4.05 -15.72
C VAL A 181 10.27 -4.22 -17.22
N LEU A 182 9.01 -4.39 -17.58
CA LEU A 182 8.56 -4.56 -18.95
C LEU A 182 7.87 -3.27 -19.39
N TYR A 183 8.48 -2.54 -20.30
CA TYR A 183 7.98 -1.26 -20.77
C TYR A 183 7.34 -1.38 -22.16
N ASP A 184 6.03 -1.15 -22.23
CA ASP A 184 5.25 -0.99 -23.44
C ASP A 184 5.49 0.42 -24.01
N SER A 185 6.49 0.55 -24.87
CA SER A 185 6.87 1.80 -25.53
C SER A 185 6.12 1.93 -26.85
N ASN A 186 4.87 2.37 -26.79
CA ASN A 186 4.02 2.53 -27.96
C ASN A 186 3.85 3.98 -28.41
N ASN A 187 4.44 4.94 -27.67
CA ASN A 187 4.45 6.38 -27.94
C ASN A 187 3.05 7.04 -27.97
N ILE A 188 2.03 6.44 -27.33
CA ILE A 188 0.66 6.94 -27.33
C ILE A 188 0.11 7.00 -25.90
N THR A 189 -0.50 8.13 -25.58
CA THR A 189 -1.32 8.33 -24.39
C THR A 189 -2.78 8.60 -24.78
N ILE A 190 -3.64 8.85 -23.79
CA ILE A 190 -5.05 9.18 -24.04
C ILE A 190 -5.20 10.51 -24.80
N GLU A 191 -4.28 11.46 -24.63
CA GLU A 191 -4.30 12.76 -25.31
C GLU A 191 -3.69 12.74 -26.72
N GLY A 192 -2.86 11.72 -27.03
CA GLY A 192 -2.20 11.63 -28.33
C GLY A 192 -0.80 11.03 -28.29
N SER A 193 0.07 11.49 -29.19
CA SER A 193 1.48 11.09 -29.21
C SER A 193 2.21 11.60 -27.97
N THR A 194 3.16 10.80 -27.46
CA THR A 194 4.04 11.21 -26.35
C THR A 194 4.85 12.46 -26.67
N ASP A 195 5.06 12.80 -27.96
CA ASP A 195 5.81 13.99 -28.41
C ASP A 195 5.28 15.30 -27.81
N ILE A 196 4.01 15.33 -27.39
CA ILE A 196 3.39 16.52 -26.80
C ILE A 196 3.85 16.79 -25.35
N ALA A 197 4.31 15.77 -24.60
CA ALA A 197 4.62 15.91 -23.17
C ALA A 197 5.74 15.00 -22.67
N PHE A 198 6.27 14.06 -23.46
CA PHE A 198 7.21 13.05 -23.00
C PHE A 198 8.21 12.66 -24.10
N THR A 199 9.30 13.43 -24.20
CA THR A 199 10.32 13.29 -25.27
C THR A 199 11.68 12.84 -24.74
N GLU A 200 11.77 12.45 -23.48
CA GLU A 200 13.01 11.98 -22.87
C GLU A 200 13.46 10.61 -23.41
N ASN A 201 14.75 10.31 -23.26
CA ASN A 201 15.26 8.97 -23.52
C ASN A 201 15.11 8.10 -22.24
N VAL A 202 14.05 7.32 -22.18
CA VAL A 202 13.72 6.46 -21.03
C VAL A 202 14.80 5.39 -20.82
N GLU A 203 15.35 4.80 -21.88
CA GLU A 203 16.44 3.83 -21.80
C GLU A 203 17.65 4.40 -21.03
N LYS A 204 18.13 5.59 -21.44
CA LYS A 204 19.24 6.25 -20.74
C LYS A 204 18.93 6.65 -19.31
N ARG A 205 17.67 6.99 -19.00
CA ARG A 205 17.25 7.22 -17.63
C ARG A 205 17.41 5.96 -16.78
N PHE A 206 17.02 4.81 -17.28
CA PHE A 206 17.18 3.53 -16.58
C PHE A 206 18.65 3.08 -16.48
N GLU A 207 19.47 3.35 -17.51
CA GLU A 207 20.93 3.18 -17.40
C GLU A 207 21.51 4.02 -16.26
N ALA A 208 21.09 5.29 -16.15
CA ALA A 208 21.51 6.19 -15.08
C ALA A 208 21.03 5.74 -13.69
N PHE A 209 19.90 5.04 -13.58
CA PHE A 209 19.46 4.39 -12.34
C PHE A 209 20.27 3.13 -12.00
N GLY A 210 21.11 2.63 -12.88
CA GLY A 210 21.94 1.43 -12.67
C GLY A 210 21.27 0.13 -13.09
N PHE A 211 20.28 0.17 -13.96
CA PHE A 211 19.64 -1.01 -14.54
C PHE A 211 20.46 -1.60 -15.70
N GLN A 212 20.29 -2.89 -15.94
CA GLN A 212 20.51 -3.47 -17.26
C GLN A 212 19.37 -3.01 -18.18
N THR A 213 19.67 -2.44 -19.35
CA THR A 213 18.67 -2.05 -20.34
C THR A 213 18.74 -2.94 -21.56
N ILE A 214 17.59 -3.35 -22.09
CA ILE A 214 17.44 -4.20 -23.25
C ILE A 214 16.35 -3.58 -24.12
N VAL A 215 16.62 -3.36 -25.42
CA VAL A 215 15.65 -2.84 -26.36
C VAL A 215 15.24 -3.93 -27.35
N VAL A 216 13.94 -4.17 -27.44
CA VAL A 216 13.31 -5.06 -28.42
C VAL A 216 12.65 -4.18 -29.49
N GLU A 217 13.29 -4.06 -30.65
CA GLU A 217 12.86 -3.17 -31.74
C GLU A 217 11.49 -3.55 -32.34
N ASN A 218 11.13 -4.83 -32.26
CA ASN A 218 9.80 -5.30 -32.62
C ASN A 218 9.17 -6.05 -31.43
N GLY A 219 8.40 -5.35 -30.62
CA GLY A 219 7.69 -5.89 -29.46
C GLY A 219 6.59 -6.90 -29.79
N HIS A 220 6.46 -7.29 -31.04
CA HIS A 220 5.56 -8.36 -31.53
C HIS A 220 6.32 -9.59 -32.02
N ASP A 221 7.65 -9.58 -31.97
CA ASP A 221 8.49 -10.74 -32.27
C ASP A 221 8.68 -11.57 -30.99
N MET A 222 7.93 -12.66 -30.89
CA MET A 222 7.91 -13.51 -29.71
C MET A 222 9.26 -14.17 -29.41
N ASP A 223 10.10 -14.46 -30.44
CA ASP A 223 11.44 -15.03 -30.22
C ASP A 223 12.39 -13.95 -29.67
N ALA A 224 12.29 -12.73 -30.13
CA ALA A 224 13.02 -11.60 -29.59
C ALA A 224 12.59 -11.26 -28.15
N ILE A 225 11.28 -11.34 -27.85
CA ILE A 225 10.74 -11.16 -26.49
C ILE A 225 11.31 -12.21 -25.54
N ALA A 226 11.25 -13.50 -25.89
CA ALA A 226 11.77 -14.57 -25.06
C ALA A 226 13.27 -14.39 -24.77
N LYS A 227 14.06 -14.12 -25.80
CA LYS A 227 15.50 -13.87 -25.66
C LYS A 227 15.81 -12.67 -24.75
N ALA A 228 15.02 -11.60 -24.81
CA ALA A 228 15.20 -10.43 -23.96
C ALA A 228 14.91 -10.77 -22.49
N ILE A 229 13.85 -11.54 -22.22
CA ILE A 229 13.52 -11.99 -20.86
C ILE A 229 14.59 -12.95 -20.31
N GLU A 230 15.06 -13.92 -21.11
CA GLU A 230 16.16 -14.80 -20.71
C GLU A 230 17.44 -14.00 -20.38
N GLN A 231 17.77 -12.99 -21.19
CA GLN A 231 18.91 -12.10 -20.93
C GLN A 231 18.72 -11.31 -19.64
N ALA A 232 17.50 -10.84 -19.35
CA ALA A 232 17.18 -10.14 -18.12
C ALA A 232 17.31 -11.05 -16.89
N LYS A 233 16.81 -12.28 -16.96
CA LYS A 233 16.92 -13.30 -15.90
C LYS A 233 18.36 -13.68 -15.57
N ALA A 234 19.26 -13.62 -16.54
CA ALA A 234 20.67 -13.91 -16.35
C ALA A 234 21.47 -12.79 -15.63
N CYS A 235 20.85 -11.62 -15.41
CA CYS A 235 21.48 -10.49 -14.74
C CYS A 235 21.12 -10.48 -13.26
N GLU A 236 21.95 -11.06 -12.40
CA GLU A 236 21.64 -11.25 -10.97
C GLU A 236 22.05 -10.06 -10.08
N ASP A 237 22.91 -9.14 -10.54
CA ASP A 237 23.54 -8.10 -9.73
C ASP A 237 22.86 -6.73 -9.80
N LYS A 238 21.91 -6.55 -10.71
CA LYS A 238 21.13 -5.33 -10.91
C LYS A 238 19.79 -5.62 -11.57
N PRO A 239 18.78 -4.75 -11.35
CA PRO A 239 17.48 -4.93 -12.00
C PRO A 239 17.57 -4.76 -13.52
N SER A 240 16.63 -5.36 -14.24
CA SER A 240 16.56 -5.29 -15.69
C SER A 240 15.35 -4.50 -16.17
N PHE A 241 15.55 -3.71 -17.22
CA PHE A 241 14.54 -2.94 -17.92
C PHE A 241 14.51 -3.36 -19.38
N ILE A 242 13.36 -3.87 -19.83
CA ILE A 242 13.16 -4.27 -21.21
C ILE A 242 12.16 -3.30 -21.88
N MET A 243 12.65 -2.54 -22.85
CA MET A 243 11.84 -1.62 -23.64
C MET A 243 11.35 -2.33 -24.90
N PHE A 244 10.06 -2.61 -24.97
CA PHE A 244 9.43 -3.20 -26.14
C PHE A 244 8.82 -2.09 -27.00
N LYS A 245 9.30 -1.92 -28.22
CA LYS A 245 8.65 -1.04 -29.20
C LYS A 245 7.42 -1.73 -29.79
N THR A 246 6.26 -1.34 -29.32
CA THR A 246 4.98 -1.95 -29.67
C THR A 246 4.10 -1.00 -30.49
N LYS A 247 2.93 -1.49 -30.87
CA LYS A 247 1.87 -0.68 -31.46
C LYS A 247 0.60 -0.84 -30.63
N ILE A 248 0.13 0.27 -30.07
CA ILE A 248 -1.16 0.30 -29.36
C ILE A 248 -2.29 -0.17 -30.28
N GLY A 249 -3.21 -0.99 -29.77
CA GLY A 249 -4.34 -1.47 -30.58
C GLY A 249 -3.95 -2.43 -31.71
N LYS A 250 -2.83 -3.16 -31.57
CA LYS A 250 -2.28 -4.11 -32.54
C LYS A 250 -3.32 -5.04 -33.13
N GLY A 251 -3.35 -5.11 -34.46
CA GLY A 251 -4.26 -5.97 -35.24
C GLY A 251 -5.59 -5.30 -35.62
N CYS A 252 -5.93 -4.12 -35.06
CA CYS A 252 -7.13 -3.37 -35.44
C CYS A 252 -6.81 -2.36 -36.57
N PRO A 253 -7.11 -2.63 -37.85
CA PRO A 253 -6.60 -1.84 -38.98
C PRO A 253 -6.93 -0.34 -38.91
N ALA A 254 -8.11 0.01 -38.39
CA ALA A 254 -8.58 1.40 -38.32
C ALA A 254 -8.06 2.19 -37.10
N LYS A 255 -7.55 1.51 -36.08
CA LYS A 255 -7.18 2.16 -34.81
C LYS A 255 -5.75 1.85 -34.36
N GLU A 256 -5.07 0.87 -34.95
CA GLU A 256 -3.68 0.52 -34.62
C GLU A 256 -2.76 1.75 -34.68
N GLY A 257 -1.94 1.96 -33.65
CA GLY A 257 -1.00 3.06 -33.58
C GLY A 257 -1.62 4.44 -33.30
N SER A 258 -2.88 4.51 -32.92
CA SER A 258 -3.55 5.78 -32.66
C SER A 258 -4.14 5.90 -31.24
N ALA A 259 -4.26 7.13 -30.74
CA ALA A 259 -4.89 7.41 -29.44
C ALA A 259 -6.36 6.91 -29.35
N LYS A 260 -7.04 6.75 -30.48
CA LYS A 260 -8.40 6.17 -30.56
C LYS A 260 -8.48 4.71 -30.12
N ALA A 261 -7.35 4.00 -30.02
CA ALA A 261 -7.28 2.66 -29.44
C ALA A 261 -7.07 2.69 -27.92
N HIS A 262 -6.71 3.83 -27.32
CA HIS A 262 -6.28 3.87 -25.92
C HIS A 262 -7.42 3.52 -24.95
N GLY A 263 -8.47 4.32 -24.88
CA GLY A 263 -9.46 4.28 -23.80
C GLY A 263 -10.92 4.12 -24.22
N GLU A 264 -11.18 3.77 -25.48
CA GLU A 264 -12.53 3.62 -26.02
C GLU A 264 -12.73 2.22 -26.62
N PRO A 265 -13.95 1.64 -26.56
CA PRO A 265 -14.29 0.43 -27.30
C PRO A 265 -13.97 0.59 -28.78
N LEU A 266 -13.52 -0.50 -29.41
CA LEU A 266 -13.15 -0.46 -30.82
C LEU A 266 -14.34 -0.13 -31.75
N GLY A 267 -15.55 -0.56 -31.38
CA GLY A 267 -16.75 -0.61 -32.20
C GLY A 267 -16.92 -1.98 -32.84
N ASP A 268 -18.18 -2.40 -33.05
CA ASP A 268 -18.51 -3.76 -33.51
C ASP A 268 -17.84 -4.10 -34.85
N GLU A 269 -17.85 -3.16 -35.81
CA GLU A 269 -17.18 -3.32 -37.11
C GLU A 269 -15.67 -3.50 -36.97
N ASN A 270 -15.02 -2.74 -36.10
CA ASN A 270 -13.59 -2.82 -35.87
C ASN A 270 -13.16 -4.08 -35.13
N VAL A 271 -14.02 -4.64 -34.25
CA VAL A 271 -13.78 -5.95 -33.63
C VAL A 271 -13.83 -7.06 -34.67
N LEU A 272 -14.76 -6.99 -35.62
CA LEU A 272 -14.82 -7.94 -36.74
C LEU A 272 -13.59 -7.80 -37.65
N ALA A 273 -13.21 -6.56 -38.01
CA ALA A 273 -12.01 -6.28 -38.81
C ALA A 273 -10.71 -6.72 -38.09
N LEU A 274 -10.62 -6.59 -36.75
CA LEU A 274 -9.53 -7.14 -35.96
C LEU A 274 -9.44 -8.67 -36.15
N LYS A 275 -10.56 -9.38 -35.93
CA LYS A 275 -10.61 -10.85 -36.06
C LYS A 275 -10.21 -11.31 -37.44
N GLU A 276 -10.70 -10.67 -38.49
CA GLU A 276 -10.35 -10.94 -39.88
C GLU A 276 -8.85 -10.71 -40.14
N ASN A 277 -8.33 -9.54 -39.73
CA ASN A 277 -6.94 -9.15 -39.95
C ASN A 277 -5.92 -10.07 -39.31
N ILE A 278 -6.23 -10.59 -38.11
CA ILE A 278 -5.36 -11.55 -37.41
C ILE A 278 -5.62 -13.01 -37.80
N GLY A 279 -6.50 -13.27 -38.74
CA GLY A 279 -6.84 -14.63 -39.20
C GLY A 279 -7.59 -15.46 -38.16
N TRP A 280 -8.41 -14.83 -37.27
CA TRP A 280 -9.16 -15.54 -36.25
C TRP A 280 -10.27 -16.40 -36.87
N PRO A 281 -10.43 -17.68 -36.44
CA PRO A 281 -11.29 -18.62 -37.19
C PRO A 281 -12.81 -18.42 -37.01
N SER A 282 -13.23 -17.46 -36.16
CA SER A 282 -14.64 -17.21 -35.88
C SER A 282 -14.94 -15.73 -35.65
N THR A 283 -16.09 -15.29 -36.10
CA THR A 283 -16.65 -13.97 -35.78
C THR A 283 -17.46 -13.96 -34.47
N GLU A 284 -17.78 -15.14 -33.94
CA GLU A 284 -18.54 -15.28 -32.70
C GLU A 284 -17.78 -14.61 -31.52
N PRO A 285 -18.46 -13.77 -30.71
CA PRO A 285 -17.84 -13.19 -29.54
C PRO A 285 -17.43 -14.25 -28.52
N PHE A 286 -16.26 -14.04 -27.89
CA PHE A 286 -15.68 -14.94 -26.87
C PHE A 286 -15.44 -16.39 -27.36
N PHE A 287 -15.40 -16.61 -28.67
CA PHE A 287 -14.97 -17.88 -29.22
C PHE A 287 -13.46 -18.04 -29.05
N VAL A 288 -13.03 -19.19 -28.52
CA VAL A 288 -11.61 -19.60 -28.46
C VAL A 288 -11.55 -21.05 -28.93
N PRO A 289 -10.66 -21.39 -29.89
CA PRO A 289 -10.50 -22.77 -30.36
C PRO A 289 -10.03 -23.72 -29.24
N ASP A 290 -10.51 -24.96 -29.27
CA ASP A 290 -10.13 -25.98 -28.27
C ASP A 290 -8.62 -26.24 -28.22
N GLU A 291 -7.93 -26.14 -29.37
CA GLU A 291 -6.47 -26.28 -29.46
C GLU A 291 -5.71 -25.19 -28.70
N VAL A 292 -6.28 -23.98 -28.61
CA VAL A 292 -5.73 -22.87 -27.82
C VAL A 292 -5.86 -23.17 -26.33
N TYR A 293 -7.02 -23.63 -25.87
CA TYR A 293 -7.19 -24.07 -24.48
C TYR A 293 -6.26 -25.23 -24.13
N ALA A 294 -6.08 -26.20 -25.04
CA ALA A 294 -5.15 -27.31 -24.85
C ALA A 294 -3.70 -26.84 -24.73
N ASN A 295 -3.29 -25.81 -25.51
CA ASN A 295 -1.96 -25.22 -25.41
C ASN A 295 -1.77 -24.54 -24.05
N TYR A 296 -2.70 -23.71 -23.61
CA TYR A 296 -2.63 -23.06 -22.29
C TYR A 296 -2.63 -24.06 -21.13
N ALA A 297 -3.42 -25.14 -21.23
CA ALA A 297 -3.39 -26.22 -20.25
C ALA A 297 -2.02 -26.88 -20.16
N THR A 298 -1.38 -27.15 -21.31
CA THR A 298 -0.01 -27.71 -21.36
C THR A 298 1.02 -26.76 -20.74
N LEU A 299 0.91 -25.46 -21.02
CA LEU A 299 1.80 -24.44 -20.43
C LEU A 299 1.60 -24.34 -18.90
N ALA A 300 0.37 -24.39 -18.41
CA ALA A 300 0.04 -24.40 -17.00
C ALA A 300 0.61 -25.62 -16.24
N GLU A 301 0.72 -26.78 -16.90
CA GLU A 301 1.34 -27.98 -16.32
C GLU A 301 2.83 -27.79 -16.01
N ASN A 302 3.53 -26.93 -16.76
CA ASN A 302 4.94 -26.60 -16.48
C ASN A 302 5.09 -25.89 -15.14
N GLY A 303 4.18 -24.98 -14.82
CA GLY A 303 4.15 -24.32 -13.52
C GLY A 303 3.83 -25.28 -12.37
N ALA A 304 2.94 -26.24 -12.57
CA ALA A 304 2.66 -27.28 -11.57
C ALA A 304 3.90 -28.16 -11.32
N LYS A 305 4.65 -28.51 -12.37
CA LYS A 305 5.92 -29.27 -12.24
C LYS A 305 6.97 -28.45 -11.50
N ALA A 306 7.12 -27.16 -11.81
CA ALA A 306 8.06 -26.27 -11.12
C ALA A 306 7.73 -26.17 -9.62
N GLU A 307 6.44 -26.09 -9.26
CA GLU A 307 6.02 -26.13 -7.85
C GLU A 307 6.32 -27.48 -7.19
N ASP A 308 6.08 -28.60 -7.87
CA ASP A 308 6.36 -29.94 -7.34
C ASP A 308 7.89 -30.14 -7.10
N GLU A 309 8.73 -29.64 -7.98
CA GLU A 309 10.19 -29.65 -7.82
C GLU A 309 10.62 -28.77 -6.63
N TRP A 310 10.06 -27.57 -6.53
CA TRP A 310 10.31 -26.70 -5.39
C TRP A 310 9.83 -27.31 -4.08
N ASN A 311 8.65 -27.95 -4.05
CA ASN A 311 8.12 -28.61 -2.86
C ASN A 311 9.06 -29.72 -2.36
N LYS A 312 9.69 -30.49 -3.26
CA LYS A 312 10.69 -31.50 -2.90
C LYS A 312 11.93 -30.85 -2.31
N LEU A 313 12.48 -29.82 -2.98
CA LEU A 313 13.62 -29.04 -2.49
C LEU A 313 13.32 -28.44 -1.10
N TYR A 314 12.15 -27.85 -0.93
CA TYR A 314 11.73 -27.23 0.34
C TYR A 314 11.53 -28.26 1.46
N ALA A 315 11.02 -29.44 1.14
CA ALA A 315 10.89 -30.54 2.11
C ALA A 315 12.27 -31.03 2.59
N GLU A 316 13.22 -31.22 1.68
CA GLU A 316 14.61 -31.59 2.02
C GLU A 316 15.30 -30.50 2.85
N TYR A 317 15.13 -29.22 2.46
CA TYR A 317 15.62 -28.07 3.20
C TYR A 317 15.05 -28.05 4.64
N CYS A 318 13.74 -28.21 4.80
CA CYS A 318 13.07 -28.22 6.09
C CYS A 318 13.53 -29.39 6.99
N ALA A 319 13.82 -30.53 6.41
CA ALA A 319 14.35 -31.68 7.15
C ALA A 319 15.78 -31.44 7.63
N LYS A 320 16.59 -30.75 6.81
CA LYS A 320 17.99 -30.45 7.11
C LYS A 320 18.16 -29.25 8.05
N TYR A 321 17.28 -28.25 7.96
CA TYR A 321 17.33 -27.00 8.71
C TYR A 321 15.96 -26.71 9.39
N PRO A 322 15.54 -27.51 10.38
CA PRO A 322 14.23 -27.34 11.01
C PRO A 322 14.05 -26.00 11.74
N GLU A 323 15.14 -25.42 12.26
CA GLU A 323 15.14 -24.09 12.88
C GLU A 323 14.86 -22.98 11.86
N LEU A 324 15.39 -23.10 10.63
CA LEU A 324 15.14 -22.11 9.58
C LEU A 324 13.70 -22.24 9.04
N LYS A 325 13.15 -23.46 8.98
CA LYS A 325 11.73 -23.65 8.69
C LYS A 325 10.86 -22.88 9.67
N ALA A 326 11.12 -23.04 10.97
CA ALA A 326 10.34 -22.34 12.01
C ALA A 326 10.49 -20.82 11.89
N ALA A 327 11.69 -20.31 11.55
CA ALA A 327 11.92 -18.89 11.35
C ALA A 327 11.19 -18.35 10.12
N ILE A 328 11.18 -19.07 8.99
CA ILE A 328 10.40 -18.71 7.80
C ILE A 328 8.89 -18.63 8.13
N GLU A 329 8.38 -19.62 8.86
CA GLU A 329 6.96 -19.63 9.25
C GLU A 329 6.64 -18.44 10.17
N ALA A 330 7.56 -18.04 11.05
CA ALA A 330 7.39 -16.90 11.93
C ALA A 330 7.38 -15.56 11.16
N ASP A 331 8.24 -15.39 10.13
CA ASP A 331 8.25 -14.18 9.28
C ASP A 331 6.90 -13.94 8.59
N PHE A 332 6.22 -14.99 8.15
CA PHE A 332 4.92 -14.91 7.47
C PHE A 332 3.71 -15.01 8.40
N ASN A 333 3.92 -15.19 9.72
CA ASN A 333 2.82 -15.37 10.66
C ASN A 333 2.21 -14.04 11.08
N LEU A 334 1.07 -13.70 10.50
CA LEU A 334 0.33 -12.48 10.83
C LEU A 334 -0.32 -12.49 12.24
N ASP A 335 -0.39 -13.64 12.90
CA ASP A 335 -0.95 -13.80 14.25
C ASP A 335 0.12 -13.78 15.35
N ILE A 336 1.40 -13.71 14.99
CA ILE A 336 2.52 -13.88 15.93
C ILE A 336 2.52 -12.85 17.08
N ALA A 337 2.00 -11.65 16.81
CA ALA A 337 1.98 -10.55 17.77
C ALA A 337 0.72 -10.50 18.68
N LYS A 338 -0.28 -11.35 18.45
CA LYS A 338 -1.56 -11.22 19.17
C LYS A 338 -1.45 -11.37 20.67
N ASP A 339 -0.52 -12.16 21.16
CA ASP A 339 -0.32 -12.42 22.60
C ASP A 339 0.36 -11.25 23.32
N LEU A 340 0.85 -10.23 22.59
CA LEU A 340 1.39 -8.99 23.17
C LEU A 340 0.37 -8.26 24.04
N ILE A 341 -0.93 -8.49 23.85
CA ILE A 341 -1.98 -7.89 24.70
C ILE A 341 -1.81 -8.24 26.19
N ASN A 342 -1.30 -9.44 26.48
CA ASN A 342 -1.09 -9.96 27.84
C ASN A 342 0.38 -9.91 28.28
N ASN A 343 1.28 -9.39 27.44
CA ASN A 343 2.70 -9.34 27.74
C ASN A 343 3.02 -8.08 28.56
N GLU A 344 3.29 -8.23 29.85
CA GLU A 344 3.57 -7.11 30.77
C GLU A 344 4.79 -6.30 30.34
N GLU A 345 5.87 -6.94 29.83
CA GLU A 345 7.07 -6.24 29.37
C GLU A 345 6.81 -5.39 28.12
N TYR A 346 5.87 -5.81 27.26
CA TYR A 346 5.45 -4.98 26.13
C TYR A 346 4.79 -3.67 26.61
N TRP A 347 3.94 -3.73 27.63
CA TRP A 347 3.17 -2.57 28.15
C TRP A 347 3.93 -1.74 29.17
N LYS A 348 5.13 -2.12 29.57
CA LYS A 348 5.92 -1.43 30.57
C LYS A 348 6.53 -0.14 30.01
N PHE A 349 6.49 0.93 30.76
CA PHE A 349 7.15 2.19 30.44
C PHE A 349 7.56 2.92 31.73
N GLU A 350 8.43 3.91 31.58
CA GLU A 350 8.82 4.79 32.70
C GLU A 350 7.77 5.91 32.85
N ASP A 351 7.37 6.20 34.09
CA ASP A 351 6.47 7.31 34.38
C ASP A 351 7.24 8.64 34.33
N LYS A 352 7.53 9.07 33.10
CA LYS A 352 8.17 10.36 32.80
C LYS A 352 7.56 10.97 31.56
N ALA A 353 7.67 12.29 31.45
CA ALA A 353 7.27 12.98 30.22
C ALA A 353 8.20 12.62 29.07
N GLU A 354 7.62 12.11 27.98
CA GLU A 354 8.37 11.71 26.80
C GLU A 354 7.56 11.97 25.52
N ALA A 355 8.24 12.28 24.41
CA ALA A 355 7.59 12.47 23.12
C ALA A 355 7.02 11.14 22.58
N THR A 356 5.80 11.15 22.04
CA THR A 356 5.19 9.90 21.53
C THR A 356 5.98 9.29 20.36
N ARG A 357 6.74 10.06 19.58
CA ARG A 357 7.69 9.52 18.59
C ARG A 357 8.80 8.67 19.23
N LYS A 358 9.30 9.07 20.43
CA LYS A 358 10.31 8.29 21.16
C LYS A 358 9.70 7.04 21.80
N LEU A 359 8.48 7.17 22.31
CA LEU A 359 7.70 6.04 22.82
C LEU A 359 7.38 5.04 21.69
N SER A 360 7.10 5.53 20.49
CA SER A 360 6.94 4.72 19.29
C SER A 360 8.24 3.98 18.92
N GLY A 361 9.39 4.65 18.96
CA GLY A 361 10.69 3.99 18.76
C GLY A 361 11.00 2.92 19.81
N MET A 362 10.58 3.14 21.05
CA MET A 362 10.64 2.11 22.09
C MET A 362 9.72 0.92 21.75
N ALA A 363 8.48 1.19 21.36
CA ALA A 363 7.50 0.17 20.97
C ALA A 363 7.97 -0.62 19.76
N LEU A 364 8.47 0.04 18.69
CA LEU A 364 9.05 -0.59 17.51
C LEU A 364 10.15 -1.59 17.89
N ASN A 365 11.05 -1.19 18.80
CA ASN A 365 12.15 -2.03 19.25
C ASN A 365 11.73 -3.17 20.17
N ARG A 366 10.52 -3.16 20.72
CA ARG A 366 9.90 -4.32 21.37
C ARG A 366 9.19 -5.21 20.36
N VAL A 367 8.39 -4.60 19.51
CA VAL A 367 7.63 -5.33 18.47
C VAL A 367 8.55 -6.15 17.55
N LYS A 368 9.72 -5.63 17.17
CA LYS A 368 10.67 -6.34 16.30
C LYS A 368 11.11 -7.71 16.82
N GLU A 369 11.11 -7.89 18.15
CA GLU A 369 11.48 -9.18 18.78
C GLU A 369 10.37 -10.23 18.63
N TYR A 370 9.11 -9.79 18.47
CA TYR A 370 7.94 -10.65 18.34
C TYR A 370 7.45 -10.76 16.88
N VAL A 371 7.85 -9.86 16.02
CA VAL A 371 7.44 -9.81 14.60
C VAL A 371 8.69 -9.82 13.72
N PRO A 372 9.30 -11.00 13.51
CA PRO A 372 10.55 -11.11 12.76
C PRO A 372 10.41 -10.69 11.29
N GLY A 373 9.22 -10.79 10.70
CA GLY A 373 8.90 -10.31 9.36
C GLY A 373 8.65 -8.79 9.26
N LEU A 374 8.90 -8.00 10.32
CA LEU A 374 8.81 -6.54 10.27
C LEU A 374 9.99 -5.97 9.45
N PHE A 375 9.68 -5.25 8.36
CA PHE A 375 10.65 -4.79 7.39
C PHE A 375 10.27 -3.41 6.86
N GLY A 376 11.07 -2.37 7.10
CA GLY A 376 10.74 -1.01 6.71
C GLY A 376 11.75 0.03 7.18
N GLY A 377 11.39 1.30 7.13
CA GLY A 377 12.28 2.41 7.50
C GLY A 377 11.67 3.77 7.21
N SER A 378 12.52 4.77 6.96
CA SER A 378 12.09 6.16 6.82
C SER A 378 12.53 6.79 5.48
N ALA A 379 11.77 7.79 5.04
CA ALA A 379 12.14 8.67 3.94
C ALA A 379 13.14 9.74 4.40
N ASP A 380 14.38 9.31 4.65
CA ASP A 380 15.53 10.14 5.09
C ASP A 380 15.35 10.86 6.45
N LEU A 381 14.39 10.43 7.26
CA LEU A 381 14.04 11.08 8.53
C LEU A 381 14.18 10.16 9.75
N ALA A 382 14.85 9.01 9.63
CA ALA A 382 14.94 8.01 10.71
C ALA A 382 15.43 8.57 12.06
N PRO A 383 16.45 9.44 12.14
CA PRO A 383 16.86 10.04 13.42
C PRO A 383 15.79 10.92 14.07
N SER A 384 14.96 11.59 13.26
CA SER A 384 13.88 12.46 13.73
C SER A 384 12.60 11.67 14.04
N ASN A 385 12.28 10.66 13.22
CA ASN A 385 11.11 9.78 13.40
C ASN A 385 11.35 8.73 14.49
N ILE A 386 12.62 8.43 14.79
CA ILE A 386 13.05 7.34 15.70
C ILE A 386 12.47 6.01 15.26
N SER A 387 12.62 5.72 13.97
CA SER A 387 11.97 4.61 13.26
C SER A 387 12.93 3.47 12.87
N ASP A 388 14.17 3.47 13.38
CA ASP A 388 15.10 2.38 13.17
C ASP A 388 14.94 1.27 14.22
N MET A 389 15.02 0.04 13.78
CA MET A 389 15.15 -1.15 14.63
C MET A 389 16.60 -1.27 15.08
N LYS A 390 16.86 -0.94 16.36
CA LYS A 390 18.20 -0.93 16.95
C LYS A 390 18.82 -2.32 16.93
N GLY A 391 20.07 -2.41 16.51
CA GLY A 391 20.80 -3.68 16.41
C GLY A 391 20.52 -4.48 15.13
N GLU A 392 19.54 -4.05 14.32
CA GLU A 392 19.32 -4.61 12.98
C GLU A 392 20.17 -3.86 11.95
N ALA A 393 20.72 -4.61 10.98
CA ALA A 393 21.47 -4.03 9.87
C ALA A 393 20.54 -3.22 8.93
N PHE A 394 21.18 -2.39 8.10
CA PHE A 394 20.49 -1.72 6.99
C PHE A 394 20.45 -2.64 5.76
N PHE A 395 19.28 -2.72 5.15
CA PHE A 395 19.11 -3.41 3.88
C PHE A 395 19.87 -2.69 2.77
N SER A 396 20.78 -3.37 2.11
CA SER A 396 21.63 -2.79 1.07
C SER A 396 21.85 -3.75 -0.11
N LYS A 397 22.61 -3.31 -1.08
CA LYS A 397 23.06 -4.16 -2.19
C LYS A 397 23.92 -5.32 -1.67
N GLU A 398 24.80 -5.05 -0.73
CA GLU A 398 25.78 -5.97 -0.16
C GLU A 398 25.19 -6.85 0.95
N ASP A 399 24.25 -6.32 1.71
CA ASP A 399 23.59 -7.02 2.83
C ASP A 399 22.07 -7.00 2.67
N GLY A 400 21.54 -8.08 2.12
CA GLY A 400 20.08 -8.29 2.01
C GLY A 400 19.43 -8.74 3.33
N THR A 401 20.20 -9.06 4.38
CA THR A 401 19.62 -9.53 5.66
C THR A 401 19.10 -8.40 6.54
N GLY A 402 19.52 -7.15 6.28
CA GLY A 402 19.11 -5.98 7.05
C GLY A 402 17.60 -5.78 7.02
N ARG A 403 17.03 -5.31 8.15
CA ARG A 403 15.60 -5.05 8.32
C ARG A 403 15.24 -3.57 8.24
N ASN A 404 16.22 -2.68 8.40
CA ASN A 404 16.06 -1.24 8.28
C ASN A 404 16.25 -0.80 6.81
N ILE A 405 15.32 -0.04 6.25
CA ILE A 405 15.38 0.44 4.87
C ILE A 405 15.65 1.95 4.87
N HIS A 406 16.68 2.37 4.14
CA HIS A 406 16.89 3.77 3.79
C HIS A 406 16.18 4.08 2.47
N TYR A 407 14.99 4.69 2.53
CA TYR A 407 14.25 5.06 1.32
C TYR A 407 14.82 6.31 0.63
N GLY A 408 15.58 7.15 1.37
CA GLY A 408 15.93 8.50 0.93
C GLY A 408 14.69 9.40 0.91
N VAL A 409 14.81 10.63 0.37
CA VAL A 409 13.69 11.57 0.26
C VAL A 409 12.74 11.12 -0.86
N ARG A 410 11.91 10.11 -0.57
CA ARG A 410 11.03 9.41 -1.51
C ARG A 410 9.75 8.89 -0.82
N GLU A 411 8.94 9.78 -0.27
CA GLU A 411 7.74 9.42 0.50
C GLU A 411 6.73 8.61 -0.32
N GLN A 412 6.54 8.96 -1.60
CA GLN A 412 5.60 8.30 -2.48
C GLN A 412 6.01 6.84 -2.69
N SER A 413 7.24 6.61 -3.14
CA SER A 413 7.71 5.25 -3.39
C SER A 413 7.89 4.45 -2.10
N MET A 414 8.31 5.07 -1.00
CA MET A 414 8.36 4.42 0.32
C MET A 414 7.03 3.77 0.69
N ALA A 415 5.94 4.52 0.57
CA ALA A 415 4.61 4.01 0.92
C ALA A 415 4.16 2.88 -0.01
N ALA A 416 4.42 2.97 -1.31
CA ALA A 416 4.10 1.91 -2.26
C ALA A 416 5.01 0.68 -2.11
N ILE A 417 6.30 0.88 -1.84
CA ILE A 417 7.26 -0.21 -1.54
C ILE A 417 6.83 -0.94 -0.27
N ALA A 418 6.44 -0.23 0.80
CA ALA A 418 5.91 -0.83 2.01
C ALA A 418 4.63 -1.66 1.73
N ASN A 419 3.76 -1.21 0.82
CA ASN A 419 2.64 -2.01 0.34
C ASN A 419 3.10 -3.27 -0.40
N GLY A 420 4.11 -3.17 -1.27
CA GLY A 420 4.68 -4.32 -1.98
C GLY A 420 5.29 -5.36 -1.03
N ILE A 421 6.00 -4.91 0.01
CA ILE A 421 6.52 -5.76 1.09
C ILE A 421 5.37 -6.47 1.83
N THR A 422 4.28 -5.74 2.10
CA THR A 422 3.10 -6.31 2.78
C THR A 422 2.34 -7.30 1.88
N LEU A 423 2.22 -7.01 0.59
CA LEU A 423 1.64 -7.93 -0.40
C LEU A 423 2.45 -9.22 -0.56
N TYR A 424 3.76 -9.13 -0.38
CA TYR A 424 4.64 -10.31 -0.36
C TYR A 424 4.36 -11.24 0.82
N GLY A 425 3.83 -10.70 1.91
CA GLY A 425 3.44 -11.44 3.12
C GLY A 425 4.24 -11.07 4.38
N LEU A 426 5.16 -10.10 4.30
CA LEU A 426 5.88 -9.54 5.44
C LEU A 426 5.09 -8.39 6.09
N ARG A 427 5.64 -7.74 7.11
CA ARG A 427 5.08 -6.54 7.75
C ARG A 427 5.82 -5.30 7.28
N GLY A 428 5.29 -4.65 6.22
CA GLY A 428 5.87 -3.42 5.69
C GLY A 428 5.53 -2.19 6.55
N TYR A 429 6.52 -1.31 6.78
CA TYR A 429 6.26 0.01 7.34
C TYR A 429 7.08 1.12 6.65
N GLY A 430 6.53 2.35 6.70
CA GLY A 430 7.21 3.55 6.23
C GLY A 430 7.02 4.71 7.19
N ALA A 431 8.05 5.54 7.36
CA ALA A 431 8.03 6.67 8.29
C ALA A 431 8.40 7.99 7.62
N THR A 432 7.66 9.06 7.96
CA THR A 432 7.93 10.43 7.55
C THR A 432 7.31 11.42 8.53
N PHE A 433 7.43 12.74 8.29
CA PHE A 433 6.68 13.74 9.05
C PHE A 433 5.21 13.75 8.64
N PHE A 434 4.33 14.12 9.57
CA PHE A 434 2.89 14.05 9.33
C PHE A 434 2.42 14.99 8.22
N VAL A 435 3.02 16.16 8.08
CA VAL A 435 2.73 17.06 6.94
C VAL A 435 3.08 16.40 5.61
N PHE A 436 4.16 15.61 5.53
CA PHE A 436 4.56 14.90 4.31
C PHE A 436 3.77 13.62 4.06
N SER A 437 2.83 13.29 4.95
CA SER A 437 1.85 12.23 4.69
C SER A 437 0.98 12.53 3.46
N ASP A 438 0.91 13.78 3.03
CA ASP A 438 0.25 14.19 1.78
C ASP A 438 0.82 13.45 0.57
N TYR A 439 2.15 13.25 0.54
CA TYR A 439 2.80 12.46 -0.53
C TYR A 439 2.48 10.97 -0.46
N THR A 440 2.12 10.43 0.70
CA THR A 440 1.83 8.99 0.89
C THR A 440 0.37 8.62 0.67
N LYS A 441 -0.52 9.61 0.58
CA LYS A 441 -1.98 9.40 0.57
C LYS A 441 -2.49 8.47 -0.53
N PRO A 442 -2.07 8.57 -1.81
CA PRO A 442 -2.54 7.66 -2.86
C PRO A 442 -2.20 6.19 -2.58
N MET A 443 -1.02 5.92 -2.03
CA MET A 443 -0.53 4.58 -1.72
C MET A 443 -1.22 3.97 -0.50
N ALA A 444 -1.44 4.78 0.54
CA ALA A 444 -2.21 4.35 1.70
C ALA A 444 -3.68 4.07 1.33
N ARG A 445 -4.25 4.84 0.37
CA ARG A 445 -5.57 4.54 -0.18
C ARG A 445 -5.60 3.18 -0.86
N LEU A 446 -4.57 2.79 -1.60
CA LEU A 446 -4.48 1.45 -2.18
C LEU A 446 -4.30 0.38 -1.09
N ALA A 447 -3.50 0.62 -0.04
CA ALA A 447 -3.40 -0.30 1.10
C ALA A 447 -4.78 -0.57 1.73
N SER A 448 -5.57 0.50 1.94
CA SER A 448 -6.94 0.41 2.46
C SER A 448 -7.87 -0.37 1.54
N LEU A 449 -7.81 -0.11 0.23
CA LEU A 449 -8.61 -0.78 -0.79
C LEU A 449 -8.25 -2.27 -0.92
N MET A 450 -6.95 -2.58 -0.91
CA MET A 450 -6.43 -3.96 -0.95
C MET A 450 -6.64 -4.71 0.38
N LYS A 451 -7.03 -4.01 1.43
CA LYS A 451 -7.15 -4.55 2.79
C LYS A 451 -5.84 -5.22 3.23
N ILE A 452 -4.74 -4.49 3.16
CA ILE A 452 -3.42 -4.94 3.62
C ILE A 452 -2.94 -4.10 4.81
N PRO A 453 -2.32 -4.71 5.84
CA PRO A 453 -2.01 -4.06 7.11
C PRO A 453 -0.64 -3.36 7.09
N THR A 454 -0.40 -2.49 6.12
CA THR A 454 0.81 -1.66 6.07
C THR A 454 0.78 -0.63 7.20
N ALA A 455 1.90 -0.42 7.90
CA ALA A 455 2.02 0.59 8.96
C ALA A 455 2.69 1.87 8.43
N PHE A 456 2.13 3.01 8.81
CA PHE A 456 2.65 4.34 8.47
C PHE A 456 2.95 5.10 9.76
N ILE A 457 4.19 5.54 9.94
CA ILE A 457 4.64 6.28 11.11
C ILE A 457 4.78 7.75 10.71
N PHE A 458 3.90 8.59 11.23
CA PHE A 458 3.83 10.02 10.95
C PHE A 458 4.19 10.81 12.21
N THR A 459 5.38 11.38 12.27
CA THR A 459 5.80 12.19 13.42
C THR A 459 5.62 13.68 13.16
N HIS A 460 5.78 14.52 14.20
CA HIS A 460 5.60 15.96 14.09
C HIS A 460 4.13 16.31 13.80
N ASP A 461 3.27 15.97 14.76
CA ASP A 461 1.82 15.80 14.61
C ASP A 461 1.00 17.09 14.58
N SER A 462 1.57 18.26 14.95
CA SER A 462 0.81 19.50 15.16
C SER A 462 1.73 20.73 15.18
N ILE A 463 1.22 21.89 15.57
CA ILE A 463 2.01 23.11 15.87
C ILE A 463 3.12 22.88 16.91
N GLY A 464 3.10 21.75 17.62
CA GLY A 464 4.20 21.29 18.49
C GLY A 464 5.51 20.98 17.75
N VAL A 465 5.52 21.04 16.42
CA VAL A 465 6.73 21.04 15.59
C VAL A 465 7.63 22.23 15.97
N GLY A 466 7.04 23.41 16.16
CA GLY A 466 7.74 24.56 16.68
C GLY A 466 8.43 25.42 15.62
N GLU A 467 9.74 25.56 15.73
CA GLU A 467 10.53 26.54 14.98
C GLU A 467 10.54 26.32 13.45
N ASP A 468 10.32 25.09 12.97
CA ASP A 468 10.24 24.77 11.54
C ASP A 468 9.03 25.45 10.87
N GLY A 469 7.97 25.73 11.64
CA GLY A 469 6.85 26.58 11.25
C GLY A 469 5.87 25.95 10.26
N PRO A 470 5.05 26.80 9.58
CA PRO A 470 3.85 26.38 8.86
C PRO A 470 4.07 25.35 7.75
N THR A 471 5.28 25.30 7.15
CA THR A 471 5.58 24.31 6.10
C THR A 471 5.73 22.89 6.64
N HIS A 472 5.90 22.75 7.96
CA HIS A 472 6.10 21.47 8.65
C HIS A 472 5.02 21.19 9.70
N GLU A 473 4.15 22.13 9.97
CA GLU A 473 3.05 22.03 10.93
C GLU A 473 1.78 21.55 10.23
N PRO A 474 1.33 20.29 10.44
CA PRO A 474 0.12 19.78 9.84
C PRO A 474 -1.12 20.47 10.44
N ILE A 475 -2.15 20.63 9.63
CA ILE A 475 -3.46 21.20 10.02
C ILE A 475 -4.60 20.27 9.54
N GLU A 476 -4.74 20.09 8.23
CA GLU A 476 -5.84 19.36 7.59
C GLU A 476 -5.58 17.85 7.47
N GLN A 477 -4.35 17.39 7.68
CA GLN A 477 -3.95 16.01 7.43
C GLN A 477 -4.79 15.01 8.24
N ALA A 478 -5.09 15.30 9.53
CA ALA A 478 -5.90 14.39 10.34
C ALA A 478 -7.31 14.20 9.77
N ALA A 479 -7.94 15.26 9.29
CA ALA A 479 -9.25 15.19 8.65
C ALA A 479 -9.21 14.36 7.36
N MET A 480 -8.17 14.54 6.56
CA MET A 480 -7.93 13.77 5.34
C MET A 480 -7.80 12.26 5.63
N TRP A 481 -7.05 11.89 6.68
CA TRP A 481 -6.82 10.49 7.04
C TRP A 481 -8.08 9.84 7.65
N ARG A 482 -8.80 10.55 8.52
CA ARG A 482 -10.09 10.09 9.09
C ARG A 482 -11.19 9.93 8.05
N ALA A 483 -11.09 10.60 6.89
CA ALA A 483 -12.01 10.43 5.77
C ALA A 483 -11.70 9.19 4.90
N LEU A 484 -10.57 8.50 5.12
CA LEU A 484 -10.15 7.34 4.33
C LEU A 484 -10.82 6.06 4.86
N PRO A 485 -11.68 5.38 4.07
CA PRO A 485 -12.30 4.13 4.51
C PRO A 485 -11.26 3.04 4.79
N ASN A 486 -11.51 2.19 5.78
CA ASN A 486 -10.64 1.07 6.18
C ASN A 486 -9.18 1.53 6.47
N PHE A 487 -9.04 2.57 7.28
CA PHE A 487 -7.74 3.08 7.73
C PHE A 487 -7.84 3.47 9.21
N HIS A 488 -6.95 2.97 10.06
CA HIS A 488 -6.91 3.33 11.48
C HIS A 488 -5.85 4.41 11.72
N MET A 489 -6.27 5.64 11.99
CA MET A 489 -5.35 6.72 12.34
C MET A 489 -5.32 6.93 13.86
N PHE A 490 -4.20 6.56 14.50
CA PHE A 490 -3.96 6.80 15.91
C PHE A 490 -3.19 8.10 16.15
N ARG A 491 -3.68 8.94 17.05
CA ARG A 491 -2.98 10.10 17.61
C ARG A 491 -2.89 9.97 19.13
N PRO A 492 -1.88 9.23 19.65
CA PRO A 492 -1.78 8.86 21.07
C PRO A 492 -1.33 10.03 21.94
N CYS A 493 -1.82 10.07 23.18
CA CYS A 493 -1.48 11.10 24.16
C CYS A 493 -0.32 10.74 25.09
N ASP A 494 0.06 9.45 25.19
CA ASP A 494 1.09 8.95 26.11
C ASP A 494 1.66 7.58 25.70
N ALA A 495 2.40 6.94 26.61
CA ALA A 495 3.02 5.64 26.36
C ALA A 495 1.99 4.52 26.15
N THR A 496 0.95 4.46 26.98
CA THR A 496 -0.06 3.40 26.90
C THR A 496 -0.78 3.43 25.55
N GLU A 497 -1.23 4.62 25.11
CA GLU A 497 -1.89 4.78 23.83
C GLU A 497 -0.94 4.54 22.64
N THR A 498 0.36 4.92 22.77
CA THR A 498 1.37 4.62 21.74
C THR A 498 1.60 3.12 21.59
N LEU A 499 1.68 2.39 22.70
CA LEU A 499 1.78 0.92 22.68
C LEU A 499 0.52 0.27 22.11
N ALA A 500 -0.66 0.80 22.42
CA ALA A 500 -1.93 0.35 21.84
C ALA A 500 -1.97 0.56 20.31
N ALA A 501 -1.48 1.70 19.82
CA ALA A 501 -1.38 1.98 18.39
C ALA A 501 -0.47 0.97 17.66
N TRP A 502 0.71 0.67 18.22
CA TRP A 502 1.61 -0.34 17.66
C TRP A 502 1.03 -1.76 17.73
N TYR A 503 0.38 -2.12 18.86
CA TYR A 503 -0.32 -3.38 18.96
C TYR A 503 -1.38 -3.53 17.85
N SER A 504 -2.21 -2.50 17.65
CA SER A 504 -3.20 -2.48 16.57
C SER A 504 -2.54 -2.65 15.19
N ALA A 505 -1.44 -1.92 14.92
CA ALA A 505 -0.75 -1.97 13.64
C ALA A 505 -0.20 -3.37 13.31
N VAL A 506 0.42 -4.06 14.30
CA VAL A 506 1.07 -5.37 14.04
C VAL A 506 0.14 -6.56 14.17
N THR A 507 -1.03 -6.39 14.77
CA THR A 507 -2.05 -7.45 14.86
C THR A 507 -3.14 -7.33 13.79
N SER A 508 -3.26 -6.19 13.13
CA SER A 508 -4.17 -6.03 11.98
C SER A 508 -3.83 -7.01 10.87
N LYS A 509 -4.87 -7.53 10.19
CA LYS A 509 -4.75 -8.41 9.01
C LYS A 509 -5.21 -7.74 7.72
N THR A 510 -6.05 -6.71 7.84
CA THR A 510 -6.78 -6.15 6.70
C THR A 510 -6.82 -4.63 6.68
N THR A 511 -6.39 -3.96 7.76
CA THR A 511 -6.53 -2.50 7.88
C THR A 511 -5.14 -1.88 8.07
N PRO A 512 -4.71 -0.98 7.21
CA PRO A 512 -3.49 -0.21 7.41
C PRO A 512 -3.66 0.74 8.60
N THR A 513 -2.55 1.02 9.28
CA THR A 513 -2.54 1.86 10.48
C THR A 513 -1.57 3.03 10.33
N GLY A 514 -2.04 4.26 10.57
CA GLY A 514 -1.22 5.45 10.70
C GLY A 514 -1.02 5.82 12.18
N LEU A 515 0.23 6.03 12.59
CA LEU A 515 0.61 6.49 13.92
C LEU A 515 1.03 7.96 13.83
N VAL A 516 0.26 8.87 14.40
CA VAL A 516 0.48 10.33 14.36
C VAL A 516 1.07 10.77 15.70
N LEU A 517 2.35 11.14 15.72
CA LEU A 517 3.21 11.18 16.89
C LEU A 517 3.83 12.55 17.14
N THR A 518 3.89 12.97 18.39
CA THR A 518 4.43 14.28 18.78
C THR A 518 5.95 14.37 18.64
N ARG A 519 6.45 15.57 18.35
CA ARG A 519 7.85 15.96 18.52
C ARG A 519 8.16 16.31 19.97
N GLN A 520 7.24 17.00 20.64
CA GLN A 520 7.35 17.47 22.03
C GLN A 520 7.05 16.36 23.04
N ASN A 521 7.63 16.48 24.24
CA ASN A 521 7.36 15.57 25.34
C ASN A 521 5.96 15.79 25.91
N LEU A 522 5.26 14.70 26.23
CA LEU A 522 3.96 14.69 26.88
C LEU A 522 4.06 13.95 28.22
N PRO A 523 3.29 14.36 29.24
CA PRO A 523 3.21 13.62 30.49
C PRO A 523 2.46 12.29 30.29
N GLN A 524 2.69 11.32 31.16
CA GLN A 524 1.81 10.17 31.27
C GLN A 524 0.49 10.61 31.93
N ILE A 525 -0.62 10.09 31.44
CA ILE A 525 -1.95 10.52 31.88
C ILE A 525 -2.58 9.47 32.80
N ALA A 526 -2.91 9.88 34.04
CA ALA A 526 -3.64 9.01 34.96
C ALA A 526 -5.00 8.61 34.36
N GLY A 527 -5.29 7.30 34.30
CA GLY A 527 -6.48 6.76 33.65
C GLY A 527 -6.27 6.29 32.22
N SER A 528 -5.10 6.57 31.62
CA SER A 528 -4.74 5.96 30.34
C SER A 528 -4.69 4.44 30.45
N SER A 529 -5.29 3.73 29.48
CA SER A 529 -5.46 2.29 29.55
C SER A 529 -5.49 1.62 28.16
N LYS A 530 -5.48 0.28 28.18
CA LYS A 530 -5.65 -0.53 26.95
C LYS A 530 -7.00 -0.31 26.26
N ASP A 531 -7.94 0.39 26.89
CA ASP A 531 -9.18 0.80 26.24
C ASP A 531 -8.96 1.75 25.05
N ALA A 532 -7.77 2.31 24.91
CA ALA A 532 -7.30 2.95 23.67
C ALA A 532 -7.49 2.08 22.41
N LEU A 533 -7.47 0.76 22.56
CA LEU A 533 -7.77 -0.21 21.48
C LEU A 533 -9.23 -0.18 21.02
N LYS A 534 -10.12 0.49 21.76
CA LYS A 534 -11.50 0.74 21.34
C LYS A 534 -11.64 2.06 20.57
N GLY A 535 -10.55 2.79 20.41
CA GLY A 535 -10.48 4.03 19.62
C GLY A 535 -10.88 5.31 20.35
N GLY A 536 -11.75 5.21 21.37
CA GLY A 536 -12.15 6.32 22.24
C GLY A 536 -12.66 5.78 23.55
N TYR A 537 -12.26 6.38 24.66
CA TYR A 537 -12.61 5.91 26.00
C TYR A 537 -12.61 7.06 27.03
N VAL A 538 -13.27 6.83 28.16
CA VAL A 538 -13.26 7.78 29.27
C VAL A 538 -11.93 7.66 30.00
N ILE A 539 -11.07 8.68 29.86
CA ILE A 539 -9.75 8.70 30.53
C ILE A 539 -9.87 9.26 31.95
N GLN A 540 -10.78 10.22 32.16
CA GLN A 540 -11.13 10.69 33.51
C GLN A 540 -12.62 10.99 33.57
N ASP A 541 -13.34 10.27 34.44
CA ASP A 541 -14.78 10.43 34.58
C ASP A 541 -15.19 11.59 35.53
N SER A 542 -16.43 11.99 35.45
CA SER A 542 -17.10 12.89 36.37
C SER A 542 -17.36 12.17 37.70
N GLU A 543 -17.45 12.95 38.81
CA GLU A 543 -17.92 12.42 40.08
C GLU A 543 -19.45 12.27 40.08
N LYS A 544 -20.15 13.12 39.33
CA LYS A 544 -21.61 13.03 39.12
C LYS A 544 -21.93 11.88 38.13
N ALA A 545 -23.05 11.21 38.32
CA ALA A 545 -23.55 10.19 37.40
C ALA A 545 -23.79 10.76 35.97
N THR A 546 -24.13 12.03 35.87
CA THR A 546 -24.24 12.76 34.59
C THR A 546 -23.29 13.96 34.68
N PRO A 547 -22.25 14.03 33.86
CA PRO A 547 -21.33 15.17 33.83
C PRO A 547 -22.04 16.44 33.34
N ASP A 548 -21.60 17.60 33.81
CA ASP A 548 -22.09 18.90 33.35
C ASP A 548 -21.67 19.15 31.89
N ALA A 549 -20.51 18.62 31.47
CA ALA A 549 -20.04 18.62 30.07
C ALA A 549 -19.06 17.48 29.80
N ILE A 550 -18.76 17.24 28.50
CA ILE A 550 -17.75 16.30 28.05
C ILE A 550 -16.68 17.03 27.26
N ILE A 551 -15.41 16.82 27.60
CA ILE A 551 -14.25 17.26 26.78
C ILE A 551 -13.74 16.05 26.02
N ILE A 552 -13.60 16.18 24.70
CA ILE A 552 -13.08 15.13 23.80
C ILE A 552 -11.74 15.64 23.26
N ALA A 553 -10.67 14.89 23.48
CA ALA A 553 -9.34 15.32 23.04
C ALA A 553 -8.54 14.16 22.43
N THR A 554 -7.51 14.49 21.67
CA THR A 554 -6.54 13.54 21.09
C THR A 554 -5.11 14.02 21.36
N GLY A 555 -4.16 13.12 21.34
CA GLY A 555 -2.74 13.47 21.40
C GLY A 555 -2.38 14.41 22.55
N SER A 556 -1.60 15.44 22.23
CA SER A 556 -1.09 16.41 23.22
C SER A 556 -2.19 17.17 23.98
N GLU A 557 -3.37 17.33 23.39
CA GLU A 557 -4.46 18.13 23.96
C GLU A 557 -5.21 17.39 25.07
N VAL A 558 -5.01 16.08 25.23
CA VAL A 558 -5.56 15.31 26.36
C VAL A 558 -5.01 15.84 27.69
N SER A 559 -3.70 16.13 27.77
CA SER A 559 -3.09 16.65 28.98
C SER A 559 -3.61 18.03 29.37
N ILE A 560 -3.89 18.89 28.40
CA ILE A 560 -4.48 20.23 28.59
C ILE A 560 -5.94 20.10 29.06
N SER A 561 -6.67 19.15 28.49
CA SER A 561 -8.06 18.87 28.86
C SER A 561 -8.22 18.34 30.28
N VAL A 562 -7.29 17.49 30.73
CA VAL A 562 -7.24 17.01 32.13
C VAL A 562 -6.98 18.16 33.10
N LYS A 563 -6.05 19.09 32.79
CA LYS A 563 -5.83 20.29 33.60
C LYS A 563 -7.07 21.21 33.58
N ALA A 564 -7.76 21.35 32.46
CA ALA A 564 -8.99 22.14 32.41
C ALA A 564 -10.10 21.54 33.28
N LYS A 565 -10.21 20.21 33.39
CA LYS A 565 -11.12 19.54 34.31
C LYS A 565 -10.85 19.95 35.75
N GLU A 566 -9.58 20.03 36.18
CA GLU A 566 -9.21 20.47 37.53
C GLU A 566 -9.63 21.92 37.82
N LEU A 567 -9.43 22.83 36.85
CA LEU A 567 -9.88 24.21 36.95
C LEU A 567 -11.40 24.32 37.05
N LEU A 568 -12.14 23.58 36.23
CA LEU A 568 -13.60 23.56 36.23
C LEU A 568 -14.15 22.98 37.53
N LYS A 569 -13.51 21.92 38.06
CA LYS A 569 -13.89 21.33 39.37
C LYS A 569 -13.77 22.34 40.51
N ALA A 570 -12.73 23.17 40.50
CA ALA A 570 -12.57 24.23 41.50
C ALA A 570 -13.70 25.28 41.46
N GLU A 571 -14.37 25.41 40.30
CA GLU A 571 -15.55 26.28 40.10
C GLU A 571 -16.89 25.53 40.30
N GLY A 572 -16.86 24.25 40.70
CA GLY A 572 -18.06 23.42 40.92
C GLY A 572 -18.66 22.79 39.66
N ILE A 573 -17.95 22.85 38.55
CA ILE A 573 -18.34 22.25 37.25
C ILE A 573 -17.63 20.89 37.14
N ASP A 574 -18.42 19.82 37.00
CA ASP A 574 -17.90 18.45 36.96
C ASP A 574 -17.99 17.89 35.54
N VAL A 575 -16.84 17.64 34.91
CA VAL A 575 -16.75 17.23 33.51
C VAL A 575 -16.12 15.86 33.35
N ARG A 576 -16.51 15.16 32.30
CA ARG A 576 -15.85 13.96 31.82
C ARG A 576 -14.81 14.33 30.77
N VAL A 577 -13.64 13.71 30.80
CA VAL A 577 -12.61 13.79 29.74
C VAL A 577 -12.57 12.48 29.01
N VAL A 578 -12.69 12.52 27.69
CA VAL A 578 -12.61 11.40 26.76
C VAL A 578 -11.34 11.55 25.92
N SER A 579 -10.46 10.57 25.98
CA SER A 579 -9.40 10.43 24.98
C SER A 579 -9.93 9.69 23.76
N MET A 580 -9.68 10.23 22.57
CA MET A 580 -10.14 9.67 21.29
C MET A 580 -8.95 9.41 20.34
N PRO A 581 -8.00 8.51 20.72
CA PRO A 581 -6.79 8.29 19.94
C PRO A 581 -7.03 7.77 18.51
N CYS A 582 -8.15 7.07 18.25
CA CYS A 582 -8.48 6.55 16.93
C CYS A 582 -9.99 6.60 16.67
N VAL A 583 -10.42 7.63 15.97
CA VAL A 583 -11.83 7.86 15.64
C VAL A 583 -12.45 6.67 14.90
N ASP A 584 -11.71 6.07 13.98
CA ASP A 584 -12.20 4.96 13.14
C ASP A 584 -12.56 3.74 13.99
N LEU A 585 -11.67 3.32 14.90
CA LEU A 585 -11.95 2.23 15.83
C LEU A 585 -13.10 2.53 16.80
N PHE A 586 -13.26 3.79 17.21
CA PHE A 586 -14.40 4.19 18.04
C PHE A 586 -15.71 4.02 17.28
N GLU A 587 -15.73 4.36 15.99
CA GLU A 587 -16.92 4.19 15.16
C GLU A 587 -17.29 2.71 14.91
N GLU A 588 -16.33 1.82 14.95
CA GLU A 588 -16.54 0.38 14.85
C GLU A 588 -17.16 -0.24 16.12
N GLN A 589 -17.15 0.50 17.26
CA GLN A 589 -17.70 0.00 18.51
C GLN A 589 -19.24 -0.09 18.48
N SER A 590 -19.79 -0.92 19.38
CA SER A 590 -21.24 -1.05 19.54
C SER A 590 -21.90 0.28 19.93
N ALA A 591 -23.18 0.41 19.64
CA ALA A 591 -23.95 1.60 20.02
C ALA A 591 -23.97 1.83 21.54
N GLU A 592 -24.01 0.73 22.31
CA GLU A 592 -23.99 0.75 23.77
C GLU A 592 -22.66 1.28 24.29
N TYR A 593 -21.53 0.84 23.71
CA TYR A 593 -20.21 1.35 24.10
C TYR A 593 -20.08 2.84 23.77
N LYS A 594 -20.46 3.24 22.56
CA LYS A 594 -20.42 4.66 22.16
C LYS A 594 -21.30 5.53 23.07
N GLU A 595 -22.46 5.06 23.45
CA GLU A 595 -23.36 5.74 24.39
C GLU A 595 -22.75 5.81 25.81
N SER A 596 -22.03 4.79 26.27
CA SER A 596 -21.37 4.82 27.58
C SER A 596 -20.24 5.85 27.65
N VAL A 597 -19.52 6.07 26.55
CA VAL A 597 -18.44 7.06 26.45
C VAL A 597 -18.98 8.49 26.22
N LEU A 598 -19.90 8.64 25.27
CA LEU A 598 -20.50 9.89 24.84
C LEU A 598 -22.02 9.86 24.94
N PRO A 599 -22.60 9.88 26.18
CA PRO A 599 -24.04 9.77 26.38
C PRO A 599 -24.78 10.94 25.70
N LYS A 600 -25.83 10.61 24.96
CA LYS A 600 -26.65 11.60 24.21
C LYS A 600 -27.35 12.61 25.11
N SER A 601 -27.55 12.27 26.37
CA SER A 601 -28.12 13.17 27.40
C SER A 601 -27.20 14.35 27.71
N VAL A 602 -25.88 14.23 27.49
CA VAL A 602 -24.91 15.31 27.72
C VAL A 602 -24.61 15.99 26.39
N ARG A 603 -25.21 17.15 26.16
CA ARG A 603 -25.09 17.90 24.91
C ARG A 603 -23.99 18.97 24.97
N ALA A 604 -23.61 19.43 26.16
CA ALA A 604 -22.48 20.31 26.36
C ALA A 604 -21.17 19.54 26.09
N ARG A 605 -20.61 19.66 24.90
CA ARG A 605 -19.41 18.95 24.47
C ARG A 605 -18.40 19.89 23.85
N VAL A 606 -17.13 19.69 24.13
CA VAL A 606 -16.03 20.46 23.56
C VAL A 606 -15.01 19.49 22.98
N ALA A 607 -14.66 19.62 21.70
CA ALA A 607 -13.53 18.93 21.12
C ALA A 607 -12.29 19.83 21.16
N VAL A 608 -11.13 19.25 21.50
CA VAL A 608 -9.85 19.95 21.64
C VAL A 608 -8.78 19.22 20.84
N GLU A 609 -8.32 19.86 19.77
CA GLU A 609 -7.28 19.27 18.90
C GLU A 609 -6.50 20.36 18.17
N ALA A 610 -5.17 20.36 18.27
CA ALA A 610 -4.30 21.34 17.62
C ALA A 610 -4.12 21.04 16.11
N LEU A 611 -5.22 20.75 15.44
CA LEU A 611 -5.40 20.48 14.02
C LEU A 611 -6.74 21.06 13.57
N SER A 612 -7.16 20.82 12.32
CA SER A 612 -8.45 21.27 11.79
C SER A 612 -9.64 20.70 12.58
N ASP A 613 -10.69 21.49 12.74
CA ASP A 613 -11.94 21.07 13.39
C ASP A 613 -12.82 20.16 12.50
N PHE A 614 -12.44 19.94 11.24
CA PHE A 614 -13.22 19.19 10.28
C PHE A 614 -13.44 17.73 10.74
N GLY A 615 -14.71 17.37 10.93
CA GLY A 615 -15.14 16.06 11.45
C GLY A 615 -15.61 16.07 12.90
N TRP A 616 -15.18 17.03 13.73
CA TRP A 616 -15.59 17.09 15.14
C TRP A 616 -17.05 17.45 15.36
N GLY A 617 -17.69 18.11 14.39
CA GLY A 617 -19.13 18.44 14.44
C GLY A 617 -20.03 17.23 14.73
N LYS A 618 -19.65 16.02 14.27
CA LYS A 618 -20.37 14.77 14.54
C LYS A 618 -20.43 14.44 16.04
N TYR A 619 -19.39 14.79 16.80
CA TYR A 619 -19.24 14.43 18.21
C TYR A 619 -19.73 15.54 19.15
N VAL A 620 -19.47 16.79 18.81
CA VAL A 620 -19.89 17.93 19.64
C VAL A 620 -21.34 18.34 19.39
N GLY A 621 -21.86 18.10 18.19
CA GLY A 621 -23.24 18.47 17.82
C GLY A 621 -23.43 19.99 17.70
N LEU A 622 -24.69 20.44 17.63
CA LEU A 622 -25.06 21.86 17.44
C LEU A 622 -24.95 22.70 18.72
N ASP A 623 -24.96 22.07 19.89
CA ASP A 623 -24.86 22.75 21.19
C ASP A 623 -23.43 22.78 21.75
N GLY A 624 -22.52 22.08 21.12
CA GLY A 624 -21.11 22.00 21.51
C GLY A 624 -20.23 23.01 20.78
N ALA A 625 -18.93 22.94 21.07
CA ALA A 625 -17.91 23.80 20.47
C ALA A 625 -16.60 23.05 20.21
N THR A 626 -15.70 23.67 19.45
CA THR A 626 -14.36 23.17 19.19
C THR A 626 -13.30 24.19 19.64
N LEU A 627 -12.16 23.71 20.10
CA LEU A 627 -10.92 24.45 20.24
C LEU A 627 -9.90 23.79 19.34
N CYS A 628 -9.82 24.26 18.11
CA CYS A 628 -9.02 23.71 17.00
C CYS A 628 -8.29 24.84 16.25
N MET A 629 -7.43 24.47 15.31
CA MET A 629 -6.74 25.44 14.44
C MET A 629 -7.71 26.00 13.40
N GLU A 630 -7.74 27.34 13.28
CA GLU A 630 -8.53 28.07 12.27
C GLU A 630 -7.70 28.45 11.02
N GLY A 631 -6.40 28.19 11.05
CA GLY A 631 -5.47 28.52 9.97
C GLY A 631 -4.12 27.85 10.16
N PHE A 632 -3.13 28.25 9.36
CA PHE A 632 -1.78 27.74 9.49
C PHE A 632 -1.11 28.21 10.78
N GLY A 633 -0.12 27.44 11.25
CA GLY A 633 0.67 27.75 12.43
C GLY A 633 1.69 28.88 12.22
N ALA A 634 2.77 28.88 12.99
CA ALA A 634 3.81 29.91 12.93
C ALA A 634 5.16 29.36 13.41
N SER A 635 6.27 29.99 13.02
CA SER A 635 7.61 29.63 13.50
C SER A 635 7.87 30.29 14.84
N ALA A 636 7.90 29.50 15.92
CA ALA A 636 8.29 29.91 17.28
C ALA A 636 8.52 28.67 18.17
N PRO A 637 9.12 28.81 19.36
CA PRO A 637 9.12 27.73 20.35
C PRO A 637 7.70 27.21 20.63
N GLN A 638 7.55 25.90 20.69
CA GLN A 638 6.25 25.22 20.77
C GLN A 638 5.31 25.76 21.85
N ASN A 639 5.83 26.05 23.06
CA ASN A 639 5.03 26.56 24.17
C ASN A 639 4.37 27.91 23.85
N LEU A 640 5.09 28.79 23.13
CA LEU A 640 4.55 30.06 22.67
C LEU A 640 3.48 29.88 21.57
N LEU A 641 3.61 28.83 20.73
CA LEU A 641 2.60 28.51 19.73
C LEU A 641 1.31 27.99 20.36
N PHE A 642 1.41 27.05 21.32
CA PHE A 642 0.23 26.56 22.03
C PHE A 642 -0.48 27.71 22.77
N GLU A 643 0.26 28.62 23.43
CA GLU A 643 -0.30 29.81 24.06
C GLU A 643 -0.94 30.75 23.03
N LYS A 644 -0.22 31.09 21.94
CA LYS A 644 -0.69 32.00 20.88
C LYS A 644 -1.97 31.52 20.23
N PHE A 645 -2.09 30.23 19.93
CA PHE A 645 -3.25 29.63 19.30
C PHE A 645 -4.32 29.17 20.31
N GLY A 646 -4.12 29.46 21.59
CA GLY A 646 -5.14 29.29 22.63
C GLY A 646 -5.27 27.89 23.20
N PHE A 647 -4.33 26.99 22.95
CA PHE A 647 -4.34 25.64 23.50
C PHE A 647 -3.83 25.65 24.95
N THR A 648 -4.60 26.25 25.85
CA THR A 648 -4.33 26.32 27.29
C THR A 648 -5.49 25.72 28.08
N ALA A 649 -5.24 25.29 29.33
CA ALA A 649 -6.28 24.73 30.18
C ALA A 649 -7.40 25.76 30.49
N GLU A 650 -7.02 27.04 30.63
CA GLU A 650 -7.93 28.16 30.89
C GLU A 650 -8.89 28.36 29.71
N ASN A 651 -8.39 28.30 28.48
CA ASN A 651 -9.22 28.46 27.29
C ASN A 651 -10.13 27.26 27.04
N VAL A 652 -9.65 26.02 27.33
CA VAL A 652 -10.52 24.84 27.31
C VAL A 652 -11.64 24.99 28.35
N ALA A 653 -11.31 25.41 29.58
CA ALA A 653 -12.30 25.64 30.62
C ALA A 653 -13.31 26.74 30.22
N ALA A 654 -12.83 27.86 29.64
CA ALA A 654 -13.69 28.93 29.14
C ALA A 654 -14.63 28.42 28.02
N LYS A 655 -14.11 27.59 27.10
CA LYS A 655 -14.90 26.99 26.02
C LYS A 655 -15.98 26.06 26.58
N VAL A 656 -15.65 25.23 27.60
CA VAL A 656 -16.64 24.38 28.30
C VAL A 656 -17.73 25.23 28.94
N LYS A 657 -17.38 26.31 29.65
CA LYS A 657 -18.37 27.22 30.27
C LYS A 657 -19.30 27.87 29.24
N SER A 658 -18.81 28.08 28.01
CA SER A 658 -19.66 28.70 26.96
C SER A 658 -20.74 27.76 26.42
N VAL A 659 -20.63 26.44 26.61
CA VAL A 659 -21.61 25.45 26.13
C VAL A 659 -22.49 24.85 27.22
N ILE A 660 -22.18 25.11 28.50
CA ILE A 660 -23.06 24.76 29.63
C ILE A 660 -24.17 25.80 29.73
N LYS A 661 -25.42 25.35 29.69
CA LYS A 661 -26.61 26.21 29.82
C LYS A 661 -27.07 26.31 31.25
#